data_bae73e10800d75340e4ffb2bb9b39488
#
_entry.id   bae73e10800d75340e4ffb2bb9b39488
#
_cell.length_a   1.000
_cell.length_b   1.000
_cell.length_c   1.000
_cell.angle_alpha   90.00
_cell.angle_beta   90.00
_cell.angle_gamma   90.00
#
_symmetry.space_group_name_H-M   'P 1'
#
loop_
_entity.id
_entity.type
_entity.pdbx_description
1 polymer ?
#
loop_
_entity_poly.entity_id
_entity_poly.type
_entity_poly.pdbx_seq_one_letter_code
_entity_poly.pdbx_strand_id
1 'polypeptide(L)'
;MPDYIEELNEGQRNAVLYNDGPSLVIAGAGSGKTRVLTYKIAYLLENGYQPWNILALTFTNKAAREMKERIARQVGPERARHLWMGTFHSMFLRILHVEAGYIGFTSQFTIYDTADSKSLIRSIIKEMGLDEKVYKPGMVQARISNAKNHLVSPAGYANNKEAYEGDRAAKVPALRDIYQRYWERCRRADAMDFDDLLFYTFLLFRDHPEVLARYQEQFRYILVDEYQDTNFAQHSIVLQLAKNHQHVCVVGDDAQSIYSFRGADIDNILYFTKVYPDTKVFKLEQNYRSPQTIVRAANSLIEKNQWQIRKEVFSEKEKGEAIGVYQAYSDVEEGDIVVNKIAELRREKRYAYSDFAILYRTNAQSRIFEEAMRKRSMPYRIYGGLSFYQRKEIKDVIAYFRLIVNPNDEEAFKRIINYPARGIGDTTVGKIIAAATGHNVSLWTVLCEPLAYGLNFNKGTVGKLQAFRELISAFITDAAEKNAYEIGADIIRQSGIINDVCQDNSPENLSRKENIEELVNGMSDFCAQRQEEGKPNVLLGDFLSEVSLLTDQDSDKDGDDEKITLMTVHSAKGLEFKNVFVVGMEENLFPSGMVGDSPRALEEERRLFYVAITRAEEHCFLSYAKTRFRYGKMEFGSPSRFLKDIDIRFLRLPQDAGMFRRVEEEAAAFRRENARGFAPDREDAPYGGKERVSVRPKQQIIAPTVPRNLKRVAPSANTASTSPSAGGSANCVQQGQLIEHERFGLGEVLKVEGEGDNAKATIRFKNAGDKQLLLRFARFKVLS
;
A
#
# COMPACT_ATOMS: atom_id res chain seq x y z
N MET A 1 4.78 -31.22 -27.45
CA MET A 1 4.78 -30.05 -26.52
C MET A 1 4.28 -30.55 -25.19
N PRO A 2 4.72 -29.96 -24.05
CA PRO A 2 4.12 -30.30 -22.77
C PRO A 2 2.64 -29.94 -22.76
N ASP A 3 1.79 -30.74 -22.08
CA ASP A 3 0.33 -30.59 -22.09
C ASP A 3 -0.11 -29.19 -21.58
N TYR A 4 0.61 -28.60 -20.63
CA TYR A 4 0.28 -27.29 -20.09
C TYR A 4 0.42 -26.12 -21.09
N ILE A 5 1.20 -26.30 -22.18
CA ILE A 5 1.32 -25.29 -23.25
C ILE A 5 0.03 -25.24 -24.09
N GLU A 6 -0.68 -26.35 -24.19
CA GLU A 6 -1.95 -26.43 -24.95
C GLU A 6 -3.10 -25.74 -24.23
N GLU A 7 -3.00 -25.59 -22.90
CA GLU A 7 -3.97 -24.83 -22.08
C GLU A 7 -3.89 -23.31 -22.28
N LEU A 8 -2.84 -22.80 -22.92
CA LEU A 8 -2.61 -21.36 -23.12
C LEU A 8 -3.30 -20.87 -24.39
N ASN A 9 -3.85 -19.66 -24.33
CA ASN A 9 -4.25 -18.97 -25.56
C ASN A 9 -3.02 -18.59 -26.39
N GLU A 10 -3.24 -18.17 -27.64
CA GLU A 10 -2.15 -17.86 -28.57
C GLU A 10 -1.16 -16.83 -28.05
N GLY A 11 -1.66 -15.71 -27.48
CA GLY A 11 -0.81 -14.65 -26.91
C GLY A 11 0.04 -15.12 -25.73
N GLN A 12 -0.57 -15.89 -24.82
CA GLN A 12 0.12 -16.49 -23.67
C GLN A 12 1.16 -17.52 -24.15
N ARG A 13 0.80 -18.39 -25.09
CA ARG A 13 1.69 -19.42 -25.67
C ARG A 13 2.90 -18.79 -26.33
N ASN A 14 2.70 -17.79 -27.17
CA ASN A 14 3.78 -17.09 -27.85
C ASN A 14 4.75 -16.43 -26.86
N ALA A 15 4.22 -15.82 -25.78
CA ALA A 15 5.04 -15.24 -24.71
C ALA A 15 5.86 -16.29 -23.95
N VAL A 16 5.30 -17.48 -23.69
CA VAL A 16 5.99 -18.58 -22.99
C VAL A 16 7.11 -19.17 -23.87
N LEU A 17 6.87 -19.37 -25.14
CA LEU A 17 7.80 -20.03 -26.05
C LEU A 17 8.98 -19.15 -26.49
N TYR A 18 8.84 -17.83 -26.48
CA TYR A 18 9.90 -16.91 -26.88
C TYR A 18 10.98 -16.76 -25.80
N ASN A 19 12.22 -17.19 -26.07
CA ASN A 19 13.34 -17.19 -25.14
C ASN A 19 14.65 -16.63 -25.71
N ASP A 20 14.64 -16.11 -26.94
CA ASP A 20 15.84 -15.75 -27.69
C ASP A 20 16.36 -14.31 -27.42
N GLY A 21 15.72 -13.59 -26.48
CA GLY A 21 16.11 -12.22 -26.16
C GLY A 21 15.16 -11.53 -25.17
N PRO A 22 15.23 -10.20 -25.07
CA PRO A 22 14.38 -9.45 -24.15
C PRO A 22 12.92 -9.50 -24.59
N SER A 23 12.02 -9.70 -23.64
CA SER A 23 10.58 -9.75 -23.87
C SER A 23 9.79 -8.91 -22.87
N LEU A 24 8.79 -8.21 -23.38
CA LEU A 24 7.85 -7.41 -22.63
C LEU A 24 6.45 -7.97 -22.81
N VAL A 25 5.86 -8.47 -21.73
CA VAL A 25 4.49 -8.99 -21.72
C VAL A 25 3.58 -7.97 -21.08
N ILE A 26 2.80 -7.27 -21.89
CA ILE A 26 1.77 -6.32 -21.46
C ILE A 26 0.48 -7.08 -21.23
N ALA A 27 0.03 -7.12 -19.98
CA ALA A 27 -1.05 -8.01 -19.59
C ALA A 27 -2.13 -7.24 -18.84
N GLY A 28 -3.33 -7.19 -19.41
CA GLY A 28 -4.49 -6.58 -18.75
C GLY A 28 -4.85 -7.24 -17.41
N ALA A 29 -5.69 -6.59 -16.63
CA ALA A 29 -6.21 -7.18 -15.39
C ALA A 29 -6.92 -8.51 -15.70
N GLY A 30 -6.68 -9.55 -14.92
CA GLY A 30 -7.32 -10.86 -15.09
C GLY A 30 -6.91 -11.65 -16.35
N SER A 31 -5.82 -11.27 -17.05
CA SER A 31 -5.37 -11.93 -18.30
C SER A 31 -4.43 -13.13 -18.09
N GLY A 32 -4.15 -13.50 -16.84
CA GLY A 32 -3.29 -14.64 -16.53
C GLY A 32 -1.79 -14.35 -16.54
N LYS A 33 -1.35 -13.14 -16.16
CA LYS A 33 0.07 -12.74 -15.98
C LYS A 33 0.89 -13.84 -15.29
N THR A 34 0.46 -14.23 -14.10
CA THR A 34 1.14 -15.23 -13.26
C THR A 34 1.21 -16.59 -13.95
N ARG A 35 0.18 -16.95 -14.74
CA ARG A 35 0.16 -18.21 -15.52
C ARG A 35 1.26 -18.22 -16.58
N VAL A 36 1.42 -17.11 -17.31
CA VAL A 36 2.49 -16.99 -18.31
C VAL A 36 3.86 -17.11 -17.66
N LEU A 37 4.11 -16.41 -16.54
CA LEU A 37 5.40 -16.51 -15.83
C LEU A 37 5.69 -17.91 -15.31
N THR A 38 4.73 -18.55 -14.66
CA THR A 38 4.92 -19.91 -14.11
C THR A 38 5.17 -20.94 -15.19
N TYR A 39 4.44 -20.86 -16.31
CA TYR A 39 4.60 -21.78 -17.42
C TYR A 39 5.89 -21.51 -18.21
N LYS A 40 6.31 -20.24 -18.31
CA LYS A 40 7.60 -19.89 -18.90
C LYS A 40 8.77 -20.46 -18.08
N ILE A 41 8.71 -20.38 -16.75
CA ILE A 41 9.72 -20.98 -15.87
C ILE A 41 9.74 -22.51 -16.04
N ALA A 42 8.58 -23.16 -16.07
CA ALA A 42 8.47 -24.60 -16.33
C ALA A 42 9.10 -24.97 -17.69
N TYR A 43 8.76 -24.23 -18.72
CA TYR A 43 9.31 -24.41 -20.06
C TYR A 43 10.83 -24.24 -20.11
N LEU A 44 11.39 -23.24 -19.46
CA LEU A 44 12.84 -23.04 -19.37
C LEU A 44 13.54 -24.23 -18.69
N LEU A 45 12.97 -24.73 -17.58
CA LEU A 45 13.51 -25.89 -16.85
C LEU A 45 13.49 -27.16 -17.69
N GLU A 46 12.47 -27.36 -18.53
CA GLU A 46 12.39 -28.52 -19.47
C GLU A 46 13.35 -28.36 -20.64
N ASN A 47 13.70 -27.13 -21.03
CA ASN A 47 14.63 -26.84 -22.12
C ASN A 47 16.10 -26.66 -21.64
N GLY A 48 16.47 -27.26 -20.51
CA GLY A 48 17.85 -27.42 -20.08
C GLY A 48 18.39 -26.33 -19.15
N TYR A 49 17.59 -25.31 -18.83
CA TYR A 49 17.98 -24.38 -17.75
C TYR A 49 17.93 -25.08 -16.41
N GLN A 50 18.96 -24.87 -15.61
CA GLN A 50 18.95 -25.36 -14.24
C GLN A 50 18.18 -24.39 -13.32
N PRO A 51 17.58 -24.86 -12.20
CA PRO A 51 16.83 -23.98 -11.31
C PRO A 51 17.62 -22.76 -10.83
N TRP A 52 18.91 -22.92 -10.55
CA TRP A 52 19.79 -21.82 -10.11
C TRP A 52 20.21 -20.85 -11.22
N ASN A 53 19.91 -21.17 -12.51
CA ASN A 53 20.13 -20.26 -13.63
C ASN A 53 18.96 -19.29 -13.87
N ILE A 54 17.86 -19.45 -13.15
CA ILE A 54 16.65 -18.66 -13.31
C ILE A 54 16.48 -17.78 -12.08
N LEU A 55 16.47 -16.45 -12.30
CA LEU A 55 16.12 -15.46 -11.29
C LEU A 55 14.70 -14.95 -11.58
N ALA A 56 13.74 -15.24 -10.69
CA ALA A 56 12.36 -14.80 -10.80
C ALA A 56 12.01 -13.83 -9.66
N LEU A 57 11.71 -12.58 -10.01
CA LEU A 57 11.47 -11.48 -9.08
C LEU A 57 9.99 -11.07 -9.10
N THR A 58 9.41 -10.87 -7.91
CA THR A 58 8.05 -10.38 -7.72
C THR A 58 7.99 -9.38 -6.57
N PHE A 59 6.80 -8.82 -6.27
CA PHE A 59 6.66 -7.76 -5.25
C PHE A 59 6.24 -8.28 -3.87
N THR A 60 5.54 -9.42 -3.79
CA THR A 60 5.03 -9.95 -2.51
C THR A 60 5.48 -11.38 -2.28
N ASN A 61 5.74 -11.72 -1.00
CA ASN A 61 6.09 -13.08 -0.62
C ASN A 61 4.95 -14.07 -0.92
N LYS A 62 3.70 -13.64 -0.76
CA LYS A 62 2.53 -14.43 -1.14
C LYS A 62 2.56 -14.81 -2.61
N ALA A 63 2.77 -13.84 -3.51
CA ALA A 63 2.89 -14.11 -4.94
C ALA A 63 4.05 -15.07 -5.24
N ALA A 64 5.21 -14.87 -4.62
CA ALA A 64 6.37 -15.76 -4.78
C ALA A 64 6.04 -17.19 -4.36
N ARG A 65 5.39 -17.39 -3.22
CA ARG A 65 4.97 -18.70 -2.71
C ARG A 65 3.96 -19.38 -3.65
N GLU A 66 2.88 -18.70 -4.02
CA GLU A 66 1.88 -19.23 -4.95
C GLU A 66 2.48 -19.63 -6.30
N MET A 67 3.37 -18.79 -6.85
CA MET A 67 4.06 -19.09 -8.11
C MET A 67 4.94 -20.32 -7.95
N LYS A 68 5.71 -20.43 -6.86
CA LYS A 68 6.57 -21.58 -6.58
C LYS A 68 5.76 -22.88 -6.45
N GLU A 69 4.62 -22.85 -5.77
CA GLU A 69 3.70 -23.99 -5.68
C GLU A 69 3.13 -24.40 -7.04
N ARG A 70 2.73 -23.43 -7.87
CA ARG A 70 2.24 -23.71 -9.23
C ARG A 70 3.32 -24.32 -10.11
N ILE A 71 4.56 -23.83 -10.04
CA ILE A 71 5.71 -24.40 -10.75
C ILE A 71 5.99 -25.83 -10.25
N ALA A 72 5.96 -26.05 -8.93
CA ALA A 72 6.17 -27.37 -8.35
C ALA A 72 5.17 -28.42 -8.84
N ARG A 73 3.92 -28.03 -9.12
CA ARG A 73 2.91 -28.92 -9.70
C ARG A 73 3.24 -29.31 -11.15
N GLN A 74 3.95 -28.47 -11.89
CA GLN A 74 4.30 -28.73 -13.30
C GLN A 74 5.61 -29.52 -13.46
N VAL A 75 6.67 -29.16 -12.70
CA VAL A 75 8.02 -29.70 -12.92
C VAL A 75 8.54 -30.52 -11.75
N GLY A 76 7.73 -30.70 -10.71
CA GLY A 76 8.06 -31.41 -9.49
C GLY A 76 8.66 -30.51 -8.39
N PRO A 77 8.45 -30.87 -7.10
CA PRO A 77 8.85 -30.06 -5.95
C PRO A 77 10.37 -29.89 -5.86
N GLU A 78 11.16 -30.92 -6.18
CA GLU A 78 12.63 -30.88 -6.10
C GLU A 78 13.23 -29.81 -7.01
N ARG A 79 12.76 -29.70 -8.25
CA ARG A 79 13.24 -28.66 -9.19
C ARG A 79 12.80 -27.27 -8.74
N ALA A 80 11.56 -27.12 -8.30
CA ALA A 80 11.01 -25.84 -7.85
C ALA A 80 11.72 -25.29 -6.59
N ARG A 81 12.23 -26.18 -5.73
CA ARG A 81 12.91 -25.83 -4.49
C ARG A 81 14.16 -24.98 -4.70
N HIS A 82 14.96 -25.31 -5.74
CA HIS A 82 16.24 -24.67 -6.01
C HIS A 82 16.17 -23.41 -6.88
N LEU A 83 14.96 -22.98 -7.27
CA LEU A 83 14.76 -21.72 -7.99
C LEU A 83 15.16 -20.50 -7.14
N TRP A 84 15.87 -19.57 -7.77
CA TRP A 84 16.05 -18.24 -7.20
C TRP A 84 14.79 -17.41 -7.47
N MET A 85 13.80 -17.58 -6.61
CA MET A 85 12.50 -16.95 -6.74
C MET A 85 12.04 -16.35 -5.43
N GLY A 86 11.69 -15.06 -5.48
CA GLY A 86 11.26 -14.30 -4.31
C GLY A 86 10.99 -12.83 -4.64
N THR A 87 10.85 -12.03 -3.59
CA THR A 87 10.79 -10.57 -3.75
C THR A 87 12.17 -10.00 -4.08
N PHE A 88 12.21 -8.81 -4.69
CA PHE A 88 13.47 -8.10 -4.93
C PHE A 88 14.34 -8.04 -3.67
N HIS A 89 13.74 -7.60 -2.55
CA HIS A 89 14.47 -7.47 -1.29
C HIS A 89 14.99 -8.83 -0.78
N SER A 90 14.18 -9.90 -0.85
CA SER A 90 14.60 -11.22 -0.36
C SER A 90 15.75 -11.81 -1.18
N MET A 91 15.72 -11.65 -2.51
CA MET A 91 16.78 -12.17 -3.37
C MET A 91 18.07 -11.37 -3.21
N PHE A 92 17.96 -10.05 -3.11
CA PHE A 92 19.15 -9.20 -2.93
C PHE A 92 19.72 -9.28 -1.51
N LEU A 93 18.87 -9.41 -0.50
CA LEU A 93 19.33 -9.72 0.86
C LEU A 93 20.17 -11.00 0.90
N ARG A 94 19.73 -12.05 0.19
CA ARG A 94 20.48 -13.31 0.10
C ARG A 94 21.85 -13.10 -0.56
N ILE A 95 21.95 -12.26 -1.57
CA ILE A 95 23.21 -11.87 -2.20
C ILE A 95 24.08 -11.09 -1.20
N LEU A 96 23.50 -10.06 -0.54
CA LEU A 96 24.23 -9.22 0.40
C LEU A 96 24.78 -9.99 1.60
N HIS A 97 24.06 -10.98 2.13
CA HIS A 97 24.60 -11.85 3.21
C HIS A 97 25.86 -12.62 2.79
N VAL A 98 25.91 -13.06 1.54
CA VAL A 98 27.08 -13.77 1.01
C VAL A 98 28.25 -12.81 0.75
N GLU A 99 27.95 -11.64 0.21
CA GLU A 99 28.95 -10.68 -0.30
C GLU A 99 29.18 -9.47 0.63
N ALA A 100 28.66 -9.51 1.87
CA ALA A 100 28.69 -8.39 2.83
C ALA A 100 30.06 -7.77 3.01
N GLY A 101 31.13 -8.59 3.01
CA GLY A 101 32.51 -8.15 3.18
C GLY A 101 32.98 -7.16 2.11
N TYR A 102 32.51 -7.29 0.86
CA TYR A 102 32.87 -6.36 -0.22
C TYR A 102 32.32 -4.95 0.00
N ILE A 103 31.22 -4.81 0.73
CA ILE A 103 30.58 -3.52 1.00
C ILE A 103 30.82 -3.00 2.41
N GLY A 104 31.66 -3.70 3.20
CA GLY A 104 32.09 -3.29 4.54
C GLY A 104 31.02 -3.51 5.62
N PHE A 105 30.22 -4.57 5.51
CA PHE A 105 29.28 -5.08 6.50
C PHE A 105 29.67 -6.51 6.90
N THR A 106 29.13 -6.96 8.03
CA THR A 106 29.18 -8.38 8.39
C THR A 106 28.06 -9.15 7.71
N SER A 107 28.16 -10.48 7.67
CA SER A 107 27.05 -11.32 7.15
C SER A 107 25.84 -11.36 8.10
N GLN A 108 25.93 -10.75 9.27
CA GLN A 108 24.87 -10.72 10.30
C GLN A 108 24.31 -9.30 10.53
N PHE A 109 24.42 -8.42 9.53
CA PHE A 109 23.89 -7.06 9.64
C PHE A 109 22.40 -7.07 9.97
N THR A 110 21.96 -6.06 10.73
CA THR A 110 20.56 -5.89 11.10
C THR A 110 19.78 -5.15 10.02
N ILE A 111 18.50 -5.51 9.83
CA ILE A 111 17.60 -4.77 8.96
C ILE A 111 16.71 -3.86 9.81
N TYR A 112 16.86 -2.55 9.64
CA TYR A 112 16.03 -1.54 10.32
C TYR A 112 14.69 -1.37 9.62
N ASP A 113 13.61 -1.40 10.39
CA ASP A 113 12.29 -1.05 9.89
C ASP A 113 12.09 0.50 9.87
N THR A 114 10.91 0.92 9.41
CA THR A 114 10.56 2.34 9.35
C THR A 114 10.55 3.03 10.73
N ALA A 115 10.21 2.31 11.81
CA ALA A 115 10.19 2.87 13.15
C ALA A 115 11.61 3.05 13.70
N ASP A 116 12.50 2.07 13.48
CA ASP A 116 13.91 2.13 13.83
C ASP A 116 14.60 3.28 13.09
N SER A 117 14.39 3.39 11.77
CA SER A 117 14.91 4.48 10.93
C SER A 117 14.45 5.86 11.44
N LYS A 118 13.17 6.01 11.78
CA LYS A 118 12.64 7.27 12.36
C LYS A 118 13.20 7.57 13.74
N SER A 119 13.43 6.55 14.56
CA SER A 119 14.02 6.69 15.90
C SER A 119 15.47 7.18 15.79
N LEU A 120 16.26 6.57 14.90
CA LEU A 120 17.63 6.98 14.63
C LEU A 120 17.70 8.42 14.10
N ILE A 121 16.86 8.76 13.11
CA ILE A 121 16.78 10.12 12.56
C ILE A 121 16.40 11.12 13.65
N ARG A 122 15.44 10.81 14.54
CA ARG A 122 15.08 11.67 15.67
C ARG A 122 16.26 11.93 16.61
N SER A 123 17.04 10.90 16.90
CA SER A 123 18.26 11.03 17.72
C SER A 123 19.28 11.97 17.06
N ILE A 124 19.49 11.84 15.74
CA ILE A 124 20.40 12.71 14.97
C ILE A 124 19.92 14.16 14.99
N ILE A 125 18.63 14.40 14.74
CA ILE A 125 18.03 15.76 14.77
C ILE A 125 18.27 16.42 16.14
N LYS A 126 18.04 15.67 17.24
CA LYS A 126 18.27 16.15 18.61
C LYS A 126 19.75 16.44 18.88
N GLU A 127 20.67 15.57 18.47
CA GLU A 127 22.10 15.76 18.62
C GLU A 127 22.64 16.96 17.83
N MET A 128 22.06 17.26 16.68
CA MET A 128 22.38 18.43 15.87
C MET A 128 21.75 19.73 16.41
N GLY A 129 20.94 19.67 17.49
CA GLY A 129 20.25 20.84 18.03
C GLY A 129 19.18 21.40 17.11
N LEU A 130 18.63 20.60 16.19
CA LEU A 130 17.62 21.01 15.23
C LEU A 130 16.20 20.84 15.82
N ASP A 131 15.26 21.69 15.36
CA ASP A 131 13.86 21.62 15.78
C ASP A 131 13.11 20.46 15.12
N GLU A 132 12.65 19.47 15.90
CA GLU A 132 11.89 18.31 15.43
C GLU A 132 10.55 18.69 14.77
N LYS A 133 9.99 19.88 15.07
CA LYS A 133 8.76 20.36 14.39
C LYS A 133 9.03 20.77 12.94
N VAL A 134 10.24 21.24 12.67
CA VAL A 134 10.70 21.60 11.32
C VAL A 134 11.23 20.36 10.60
N TYR A 135 12.16 19.64 11.23
CA TYR A 135 12.76 18.41 10.72
C TYR A 135 11.98 17.19 11.21
N LYS A 136 10.73 17.02 10.77
CA LYS A 136 9.91 15.88 11.17
C LYS A 136 10.57 14.56 10.73
N PRO A 137 10.85 13.60 11.65
CA PRO A 137 11.58 12.37 11.32
C PRO A 137 10.99 11.59 10.14
N GLY A 138 9.66 11.54 10.01
CA GLY A 138 9.00 10.88 8.89
C GLY A 138 9.23 11.59 7.56
N MET A 139 9.28 12.91 7.52
CA MET A 139 9.58 13.67 6.31
C MET A 139 11.06 13.49 5.89
N VAL A 140 11.97 13.56 6.87
CA VAL A 140 13.40 13.35 6.64
C VAL A 140 13.64 11.92 6.11
N GLN A 141 13.05 10.92 6.75
CA GLN A 141 13.14 9.52 6.32
C GLN A 141 12.62 9.34 4.88
N ALA A 142 11.47 9.93 4.54
CA ALA A 142 10.93 9.84 3.18
C ALA A 142 11.87 10.46 2.12
N ARG A 143 12.56 11.56 2.44
CA ARG A 143 13.53 12.17 1.53
C ARG A 143 14.81 11.34 1.37
N ILE A 144 15.30 10.74 2.45
CA ILE A 144 16.44 9.81 2.41
C ILE A 144 16.08 8.57 1.59
N SER A 145 14.90 7.99 1.83
CA SER A 145 14.38 6.85 1.06
C SER A 145 14.29 7.17 -0.43
N ASN A 146 13.73 8.34 -0.77
CA ASN A 146 13.67 8.77 -2.17
C ASN A 146 15.07 8.91 -2.81
N ALA A 147 16.04 9.46 -2.09
CA ALA A 147 17.42 9.56 -2.58
C ALA A 147 18.04 8.18 -2.85
N LYS A 148 17.89 7.23 -1.89
CA LYS A 148 18.38 5.86 -2.04
C LYS A 148 17.71 5.13 -3.21
N ASN A 149 16.40 5.26 -3.37
CA ASN A 149 15.65 4.65 -4.47
C ASN A 149 16.06 5.20 -5.86
N HIS A 150 16.63 6.42 -5.91
CA HIS A 150 17.24 7.01 -7.10
C HIS A 150 18.77 6.81 -7.14
N LEU A 151 19.32 5.93 -6.30
CA LEU A 151 20.74 5.60 -6.24
C LEU A 151 21.66 6.80 -5.93
N VAL A 152 21.15 7.79 -5.20
CA VAL A 152 21.88 8.98 -4.77
C VAL A 152 22.48 8.75 -3.38
N SER A 153 23.80 8.64 -3.31
CA SER A 153 24.56 8.54 -2.05
C SER A 153 24.50 9.85 -1.25
N PRO A 154 24.85 9.84 0.07
CA PRO A 154 24.95 11.08 0.84
C PRO A 154 25.86 12.13 0.21
N ALA A 155 27.03 11.72 -0.32
CA ALA A 155 27.94 12.60 -1.03
C ALA A 155 27.32 13.14 -2.33
N GLY A 156 26.62 12.29 -3.10
CA GLY A 156 25.89 12.71 -4.30
C GLY A 156 24.77 13.71 -3.98
N TYR A 157 24.04 13.47 -2.88
CA TYR A 157 23.00 14.37 -2.40
C TYR A 157 23.56 15.73 -1.97
N ALA A 158 24.65 15.74 -1.22
CA ALA A 158 25.33 16.98 -0.77
C ALA A 158 25.82 17.84 -1.93
N ASN A 159 26.23 17.22 -3.05
CA ASN A 159 26.72 17.89 -4.25
C ASN A 159 25.61 18.27 -5.25
N ASN A 160 24.36 17.85 -5.01
CA ASN A 160 23.23 18.15 -5.89
C ASN A 160 22.64 19.54 -5.54
N LYS A 161 22.83 20.50 -6.44
CA LYS A 161 22.35 21.89 -6.26
C LYS A 161 20.82 21.96 -6.21
N GLU A 162 20.12 21.22 -7.05
CA GLU A 162 18.66 21.23 -7.08
C GLU A 162 18.07 20.68 -5.79
N ALA A 163 18.64 19.58 -5.26
CA ALA A 163 18.24 19.01 -3.97
C ALA A 163 18.46 20.04 -2.85
N TYR A 164 19.61 20.72 -2.84
CA TYR A 164 19.91 21.76 -1.84
C TYR A 164 18.96 22.96 -1.92
N GLU A 165 18.66 23.45 -3.12
CA GLU A 165 17.71 24.56 -3.32
C GLU A 165 16.29 24.16 -2.90
N GLY A 166 15.87 22.93 -3.23
CA GLY A 166 14.61 22.35 -2.80
C GLY A 166 14.50 22.21 -1.28
N ASP A 167 15.57 21.76 -0.61
CA ASP A 167 15.63 21.66 0.85
C ASP A 167 15.62 23.03 1.52
N ARG A 168 16.29 24.02 0.93
CA ARG A 168 16.29 25.40 1.39
C ARG A 168 14.90 26.04 1.27
N ALA A 169 14.24 25.83 0.12
CA ALA A 169 12.88 26.29 -0.11
C ALA A 169 11.89 25.65 0.89
N ALA A 170 12.08 24.37 1.21
CA ALA A 170 11.32 23.63 2.22
C ALA A 170 11.74 23.98 3.67
N LYS A 171 12.69 24.89 3.90
CA LYS A 171 13.23 25.31 5.21
C LYS A 171 13.94 24.18 5.97
N VAL A 172 14.52 23.23 5.28
CA VAL A 172 15.24 22.08 5.87
C VAL A 172 16.66 21.91 5.28
N PRO A 173 17.51 22.97 5.23
CA PRO A 173 18.82 22.95 4.55
C PRO A 173 19.82 21.96 5.16
N ALA A 174 19.65 21.53 6.43
CA ALA A 174 20.51 20.56 7.10
C ALA A 174 20.20 19.08 6.71
N LEU A 175 19.27 18.84 5.79
CA LEU A 175 18.88 17.47 5.41
C LEU A 175 20.07 16.64 4.91
N ARG A 176 20.96 17.24 4.11
CA ARG A 176 22.19 16.59 3.62
C ARG A 176 23.10 16.11 4.75
N ASP A 177 23.22 16.93 5.83
CA ASP A 177 24.05 16.59 6.98
C ASP A 177 23.39 15.49 7.85
N ILE A 178 22.05 15.51 7.95
CA ILE A 178 21.27 14.44 8.59
C ILE A 178 21.44 13.14 7.80
N TYR A 179 21.37 13.17 6.46
CA TYR A 179 21.53 11.98 5.63
C TYR A 179 22.92 11.37 5.77
N GLN A 180 23.99 12.20 5.77
CA GLN A 180 25.36 11.74 6.00
C GLN A 180 25.49 11.04 7.36
N ARG A 181 25.02 11.67 8.44
CA ARG A 181 25.09 11.09 9.80
C ARG A 181 24.25 9.82 9.93
N TYR A 182 23.07 9.78 9.28
CA TYR A 182 22.22 8.58 9.25
C TYR A 182 22.97 7.41 8.61
N TRP A 183 23.57 7.64 7.46
CA TRP A 183 24.37 6.66 6.76
C TRP A 183 25.55 6.15 7.59
N GLU A 184 26.31 7.03 8.21
CA GLU A 184 27.46 6.68 9.06
C GLU A 184 27.02 5.86 10.29
N ARG A 185 25.89 6.22 10.92
CA ARG A 185 25.39 5.52 12.09
C ARG A 185 24.83 4.14 11.72
N CYS A 186 24.16 4.00 10.59
CA CYS A 186 23.75 2.68 10.10
C CYS A 186 24.96 1.79 9.84
N ARG A 187 26.00 2.29 9.19
CA ARG A 187 27.24 1.52 8.99
C ARG A 187 27.94 1.12 10.27
N ARG A 188 28.00 2.02 11.26
CA ARG A 188 28.60 1.73 12.56
C ARG A 188 27.78 0.71 13.36
N ALA A 189 26.46 0.75 13.24
CA ALA A 189 25.57 -0.21 13.87
C ALA A 189 25.49 -1.55 13.14
N ASP A 190 26.26 -1.74 12.07
CA ASP A 190 26.16 -2.88 11.17
C ASP A 190 24.70 -3.14 10.78
N ALA A 191 24.01 -2.08 10.32
CA ALA A 191 22.59 -2.08 10.01
C ALA A 191 22.28 -1.45 8.64
N MET A 192 21.30 -2.00 7.97
CA MET A 192 20.73 -1.51 6.71
C MET A 192 19.25 -1.27 6.88
N ASP A 193 18.69 -0.21 6.26
CA ASP A 193 17.24 -0.12 6.08
C ASP A 193 16.79 -0.87 4.80
N PHE A 194 15.47 -0.92 4.55
CA PHE A 194 14.97 -1.61 3.35
C PHE A 194 15.49 -1.03 2.05
N ASP A 195 15.67 0.29 1.95
CA ASP A 195 16.18 0.93 0.74
C ASP A 195 17.66 0.63 0.55
N ASP A 196 18.41 0.42 1.65
CA ASP A 196 19.82 0.03 1.61
C ASP A 196 20.03 -1.34 0.96
N LEU A 197 19.09 -2.27 1.08
CA LEU A 197 19.21 -3.59 0.44
C LEU A 197 19.33 -3.46 -1.09
N LEU A 198 18.58 -2.55 -1.68
CA LEU A 198 18.67 -2.26 -3.12
C LEU A 198 19.89 -1.41 -3.42
N PHE A 199 20.12 -0.36 -2.63
CA PHE A 199 21.20 0.58 -2.83
C PHE A 199 22.58 -0.09 -2.77
N TYR A 200 22.83 -0.90 -1.73
CA TYR A 200 24.11 -1.62 -1.58
C TYR A 200 24.27 -2.76 -2.59
N THR A 201 23.19 -3.41 -3.03
CA THR A 201 23.28 -4.38 -4.13
C THR A 201 23.72 -3.70 -5.42
N PHE A 202 23.17 -2.52 -5.73
CA PHE A 202 23.62 -1.75 -6.89
C PHE A 202 25.09 -1.33 -6.77
N LEU A 203 25.53 -0.83 -5.61
CA LEU A 203 26.90 -0.45 -5.35
C LEU A 203 27.85 -1.64 -5.47
N LEU A 204 27.48 -2.80 -4.89
CA LEU A 204 28.25 -4.04 -4.98
C LEU A 204 28.54 -4.41 -6.43
N PHE A 205 27.50 -4.39 -7.27
CA PHE A 205 27.66 -4.73 -8.69
C PHE A 205 28.39 -3.66 -9.51
N ARG A 206 28.28 -2.39 -9.13
CA ARG A 206 29.01 -1.29 -9.77
C ARG A 206 30.49 -1.30 -9.45
N ASP A 207 30.81 -1.50 -8.16
CA ASP A 207 32.17 -1.29 -7.62
C ASP A 207 33.02 -2.59 -7.65
N HIS A 208 32.34 -3.77 -7.78
CA HIS A 208 32.95 -5.10 -7.83
C HIS A 208 32.49 -5.88 -9.08
N PRO A 209 33.06 -5.55 -10.27
CA PRO A 209 32.67 -6.21 -11.53
C PRO A 209 32.86 -7.73 -11.53
N GLU A 210 33.81 -8.25 -10.75
CA GLU A 210 34.04 -9.69 -10.58
C GLU A 210 32.87 -10.39 -9.87
N VAL A 211 32.23 -9.70 -8.91
CA VAL A 211 31.02 -10.20 -8.26
C VAL A 211 29.85 -10.18 -9.23
N LEU A 212 29.65 -9.06 -9.93
CA LEU A 212 28.62 -8.94 -10.97
C LEU A 212 28.74 -10.03 -12.03
N ALA A 213 29.96 -10.26 -12.56
CA ALA A 213 30.22 -11.28 -13.60
C ALA A 213 29.79 -12.68 -13.14
N ARG A 214 30.07 -13.04 -11.88
CA ARG A 214 29.67 -14.32 -11.27
C ARG A 214 28.15 -14.50 -11.25
N TYR A 215 27.40 -13.46 -10.85
CA TYR A 215 25.93 -13.52 -10.85
C TYR A 215 25.32 -13.44 -12.25
N GLN A 216 25.95 -12.75 -13.22
CA GLN A 216 25.55 -12.77 -14.63
C GLN A 216 25.73 -14.16 -15.25
N GLU A 217 26.80 -14.89 -14.90
CA GLU A 217 27.02 -16.26 -15.34
C GLU A 217 26.01 -17.23 -14.68
N GLN A 218 25.70 -17.02 -13.40
CA GLN A 218 24.74 -17.82 -12.67
C GLN A 218 23.32 -17.61 -13.20
N PHE A 219 22.84 -16.36 -13.29
CA PHE A 219 21.47 -16.03 -13.69
C PHE A 219 21.37 -15.84 -15.21
N ARG A 220 21.22 -16.94 -15.93
CA ARG A 220 21.14 -16.93 -17.40
C ARG A 220 19.79 -16.47 -17.94
N TYR A 221 18.75 -16.48 -17.11
CA TYR A 221 17.42 -15.98 -17.46
C TYR A 221 16.81 -15.23 -16.27
N ILE A 222 16.33 -14.01 -16.53
CA ILE A 222 15.72 -13.14 -15.50
C ILE A 222 14.26 -12.92 -15.86
N LEU A 223 13.36 -13.16 -14.88
CA LEU A 223 11.93 -12.89 -15.01
C LEU A 223 11.51 -11.90 -13.93
N VAL A 224 10.72 -10.91 -14.31
CA VAL A 224 10.22 -9.90 -13.38
C VAL A 224 8.72 -9.75 -13.54
N ASP A 225 7.98 -10.01 -12.46
CA ASP A 225 6.54 -9.77 -12.38
C ASP A 225 6.24 -8.34 -11.90
N GLU A 226 5.05 -7.84 -12.24
CA GLU A 226 4.56 -6.50 -11.85
C GLU A 226 5.59 -5.37 -12.15
N TYR A 227 6.25 -5.44 -13.30
CA TYR A 227 7.38 -4.57 -13.64
C TYR A 227 7.04 -3.07 -13.61
N GLN A 228 5.79 -2.67 -13.78
CA GLN A 228 5.29 -1.31 -13.66
C GLN A 228 5.41 -0.71 -12.25
N ASP A 229 5.67 -1.55 -11.23
CA ASP A 229 5.83 -1.10 -9.85
C ASP A 229 7.32 -1.03 -9.42
N THR A 230 8.24 -1.29 -10.32
CA THR A 230 9.68 -1.20 -10.03
C THR A 230 10.11 0.25 -9.83
N ASN A 231 11.00 0.47 -8.85
CA ASN A 231 11.69 1.74 -8.69
C ASN A 231 12.98 1.77 -9.55
N PHE A 232 13.62 2.93 -9.61
CA PHE A 232 14.83 3.12 -10.40
C PHE A 232 15.98 2.19 -9.97
N ALA A 233 16.16 1.94 -8.66
CA ALA A 233 17.20 1.04 -8.16
C ALA A 233 16.96 -0.42 -8.60
N GLN A 234 15.72 -0.93 -8.47
CA GLN A 234 15.34 -2.28 -8.91
C GLN A 234 15.55 -2.45 -10.41
N HIS A 235 15.08 -1.48 -11.20
CA HIS A 235 15.30 -1.45 -12.65
C HIS A 235 16.79 -1.49 -12.99
N SER A 236 17.60 -0.64 -12.37
CA SER A 236 19.05 -0.55 -12.63
C SER A 236 19.78 -1.86 -12.30
N ILE A 237 19.41 -2.54 -11.20
CA ILE A 237 20.01 -3.84 -10.85
C ILE A 237 19.67 -4.91 -11.89
N VAL A 238 18.41 -4.96 -12.35
CA VAL A 238 17.98 -5.90 -13.41
C VAL A 238 18.79 -5.63 -14.69
N LEU A 239 18.99 -4.36 -15.06
CA LEU A 239 19.80 -4.01 -16.23
C LEU A 239 21.26 -4.46 -16.08
N GLN A 240 21.88 -4.28 -14.91
CA GLN A 240 23.25 -4.74 -14.67
C GLN A 240 23.33 -6.27 -14.83
N LEU A 241 22.43 -7.03 -14.22
CA LEU A 241 22.43 -8.50 -14.28
C LEU A 241 22.17 -9.02 -15.69
N ALA A 242 21.24 -8.42 -16.45
CA ALA A 242 20.87 -8.87 -17.79
C ALA A 242 21.82 -8.39 -18.90
N LYS A 243 22.79 -7.50 -18.61
CA LYS A 243 23.60 -6.78 -19.61
C LYS A 243 24.27 -7.69 -20.65
N ASN A 244 24.81 -8.83 -20.23
CA ASN A 244 25.63 -9.68 -21.10
C ASN A 244 24.79 -10.62 -21.99
N HIS A 245 23.71 -11.19 -21.46
CA HIS A 245 22.92 -12.20 -22.16
C HIS A 245 21.57 -11.69 -22.69
N GLN A 246 21.06 -10.58 -22.17
CA GLN A 246 19.78 -9.96 -22.53
C GLN A 246 18.55 -10.89 -22.44
N HIS A 247 18.67 -12.07 -21.81
CA HIS A 247 17.55 -12.97 -21.58
C HIS A 247 16.75 -12.47 -20.37
N VAL A 248 15.88 -11.49 -20.61
CA VAL A 248 15.04 -10.87 -19.61
C VAL A 248 13.59 -10.84 -20.11
N CYS A 249 12.69 -11.35 -19.27
CA CYS A 249 11.26 -11.31 -19.50
C CYS A 249 10.60 -10.46 -18.40
N VAL A 250 10.04 -9.32 -18.76
CA VAL A 250 9.29 -8.49 -17.85
C VAL A 250 7.79 -8.59 -18.16
N VAL A 251 6.99 -8.78 -17.12
CA VAL A 251 5.53 -8.86 -17.20
C VAL A 251 4.92 -7.76 -16.37
N GLY A 252 3.94 -7.06 -16.90
CA GLY A 252 3.30 -5.97 -16.17
C GLY A 252 2.03 -5.45 -16.82
N ASP A 253 1.39 -4.57 -16.08
CA ASP A 253 0.22 -3.81 -16.51
C ASP A 253 0.40 -2.35 -16.12
N ASP A 254 0.75 -1.49 -17.05
CA ASP A 254 0.90 -0.05 -16.84
C ASP A 254 -0.36 0.58 -16.23
N ALA A 255 -1.55 0.06 -16.56
CA ALA A 255 -2.82 0.48 -15.96
C ALA A 255 -2.97 0.12 -14.46
N GLN A 256 -2.07 -0.71 -13.91
CA GLN A 256 -2.02 -1.09 -12.50
C GLN A 256 -0.81 -0.52 -11.76
N SER A 257 -0.10 0.48 -12.33
CA SER A 257 0.98 1.20 -11.64
C SER A 257 0.40 2.20 -10.64
N ILE A 258 0.45 1.84 -9.33
CA ILE A 258 -0.20 2.58 -8.24
C ILE A 258 0.69 2.77 -7.01
N TYR A 259 2.00 2.58 -7.13
CA TYR A 259 2.95 2.65 -6.02
C TYR A 259 4.02 3.75 -6.19
N SER A 260 3.71 4.85 -6.90
CA SER A 260 4.67 5.96 -7.04
C SER A 260 5.06 6.56 -5.69
N PHE A 261 4.13 6.58 -4.72
CA PHE A 261 4.41 7.02 -3.35
C PHE A 261 5.43 6.14 -2.59
N ARG A 262 5.74 4.93 -3.12
CA ARG A 262 6.82 4.04 -2.67
C ARG A 262 8.02 4.05 -3.61
N GLY A 263 8.09 5.02 -4.50
CA GLY A 263 9.20 5.19 -5.44
C GLY A 263 9.08 4.39 -6.74
N ALA A 264 7.93 3.73 -7.00
CA ALA A 264 7.70 3.08 -8.29
C ALA A 264 7.72 4.11 -9.43
N ASP A 265 8.33 3.72 -10.55
CA ASP A 265 8.41 4.55 -11.74
C ASP A 265 7.83 3.82 -12.95
N ILE A 266 6.65 4.27 -13.37
CA ILE A 266 5.97 3.71 -14.54
C ILE A 266 6.80 3.81 -15.83
N ASP A 267 7.70 4.79 -15.91
CA ASP A 267 8.56 4.99 -17.08
C ASP A 267 9.47 3.78 -17.33
N ASN A 268 9.77 2.96 -16.32
CA ASN A 268 10.52 1.72 -16.45
C ASN A 268 9.85 0.73 -17.43
N ILE A 269 8.53 0.58 -17.36
CA ILE A 269 7.80 -0.30 -18.30
C ILE A 269 7.48 0.40 -19.61
N LEU A 270 7.13 1.70 -19.58
CA LEU A 270 6.80 2.47 -20.78
C LEU A 270 7.98 2.60 -21.75
N TYR A 271 9.18 2.66 -21.23
CA TYR A 271 10.40 2.84 -22.03
C TYR A 271 11.28 1.59 -22.12
N PHE A 272 10.80 0.42 -21.69
CA PHE A 272 11.57 -0.82 -21.74
C PHE A 272 12.10 -1.15 -23.15
N THR A 273 11.29 -0.95 -24.19
CA THR A 273 11.70 -1.13 -25.58
C THR A 273 12.74 -0.13 -26.10
N LYS A 274 12.90 1.02 -25.39
CA LYS A 274 14.01 1.95 -25.71
C LYS A 274 15.33 1.49 -25.10
N VAL A 275 15.24 0.84 -23.92
CA VAL A 275 16.42 0.26 -23.24
C VAL A 275 16.91 -0.99 -23.97
N TYR A 276 15.98 -1.83 -24.42
CA TYR A 276 16.25 -3.03 -25.22
C TYR A 276 15.55 -2.91 -26.57
N PRO A 277 16.22 -2.39 -27.62
CA PRO A 277 15.61 -2.18 -28.95
C PRO A 277 15.05 -3.46 -29.60
N ASP A 278 15.68 -4.60 -29.33
CA ASP A 278 15.28 -5.90 -29.89
C ASP A 278 14.16 -6.59 -29.09
N THR A 279 13.49 -5.86 -28.18
CA THR A 279 12.43 -6.42 -27.33
C THR A 279 11.26 -6.94 -28.14
N LYS A 280 10.89 -8.20 -27.92
CA LYS A 280 9.62 -8.75 -28.39
C LYS A 280 8.48 -8.39 -27.44
N VAL A 281 7.46 -7.71 -27.96
CA VAL A 281 6.28 -7.30 -27.18
C VAL A 281 5.14 -8.27 -27.38
N PHE A 282 4.56 -8.78 -26.29
CA PHE A 282 3.37 -9.63 -26.27
C PHE A 282 2.27 -8.92 -25.51
N LYS A 283 1.03 -8.96 -26.03
CA LYS A 283 -0.14 -8.41 -25.38
C LYS A 283 -1.09 -9.53 -24.95
N LEU A 284 -1.46 -9.52 -23.67
CA LEU A 284 -2.46 -10.43 -23.09
C LEU A 284 -3.74 -9.63 -22.84
N GLU A 285 -4.67 -9.68 -23.79
CA GLU A 285 -5.86 -8.82 -23.81
C GLU A 285 -7.14 -9.56 -23.36
N GLN A 286 -7.13 -10.90 -23.32
CA GLN A 286 -8.28 -11.68 -22.87
C GLN A 286 -8.36 -11.72 -21.34
N ASN A 287 -9.45 -11.22 -20.79
CA ASN A 287 -9.76 -11.26 -19.35
C ASN A 287 -10.58 -12.51 -19.02
N TYR A 288 -10.11 -13.28 -18.03
CA TYR A 288 -10.76 -14.50 -17.55
C TYR A 288 -11.50 -14.30 -16.20
N ARG A 289 -11.40 -13.12 -15.61
CA ARG A 289 -11.93 -12.82 -14.27
C ARG A 289 -13.37 -12.32 -14.33
N SER A 290 -13.62 -11.24 -15.04
CA SER A 290 -14.82 -10.40 -14.93
C SER A 290 -15.75 -10.53 -16.14
N PRO A 291 -17.07 -10.26 -15.98
CA PRO A 291 -18.01 -10.14 -17.10
C PRO A 291 -17.71 -8.93 -17.97
N GLN A 292 -18.25 -8.95 -19.21
CA GLN A 292 -17.97 -7.92 -20.22
C GLN A 292 -18.27 -6.49 -19.75
N THR A 293 -19.34 -6.28 -19.00
CA THR A 293 -19.72 -4.94 -18.51
C THR A 293 -18.65 -4.32 -17.62
N ILE A 294 -18.08 -5.09 -16.68
CA ILE A 294 -17.02 -4.62 -15.79
C ILE A 294 -15.76 -4.31 -16.60
N VAL A 295 -15.36 -5.20 -17.52
CA VAL A 295 -14.17 -5.02 -18.36
C VAL A 295 -14.30 -3.77 -19.24
N ARG A 296 -15.45 -3.57 -19.91
CA ARG A 296 -15.70 -2.39 -20.76
C ARG A 296 -15.76 -1.10 -19.96
N ALA A 297 -16.36 -1.12 -18.76
CA ALA A 297 -16.37 0.03 -17.86
C ALA A 297 -14.92 0.42 -17.45
N ALA A 298 -14.10 -0.57 -17.07
CA ALA A 298 -12.69 -0.35 -16.72
C ALA A 298 -11.88 0.18 -17.92
N ASN A 299 -12.10 -0.34 -19.14
CA ASN A 299 -11.45 0.18 -20.35
C ASN A 299 -11.82 1.65 -20.60
N SER A 300 -13.12 2.01 -20.53
CA SER A 300 -13.58 3.38 -20.76
C SER A 300 -12.99 4.38 -19.75
N LEU A 301 -12.76 3.94 -18.51
CA LEU A 301 -12.10 4.72 -17.47
C LEU A 301 -10.61 4.94 -17.80
N ILE A 302 -9.87 3.85 -18.05
CA ILE A 302 -8.42 3.94 -18.20
C ILE A 302 -7.98 4.57 -19.53
N GLU A 303 -8.83 4.53 -20.55
CA GLU A 303 -8.57 5.17 -21.84
C GLU A 303 -8.32 6.69 -21.74
N LYS A 304 -8.77 7.33 -20.66
CA LYS A 304 -8.54 8.75 -20.38
C LYS A 304 -7.11 9.08 -20.00
N ASN A 305 -6.28 8.08 -19.64
CA ASN A 305 -4.88 8.27 -19.36
C ASN A 305 -4.06 8.45 -20.64
N GLN A 306 -3.08 9.36 -20.61
CA GLN A 306 -2.21 9.66 -21.75
C GLN A 306 -0.94 8.81 -21.71
N TRP A 307 -0.37 8.62 -20.51
CA TRP A 307 0.84 7.82 -20.30
C TRP A 307 0.49 6.36 -20.08
N GLN A 308 0.29 5.64 -21.19
CA GLN A 308 -0.08 4.22 -21.17
C GLN A 308 0.34 3.48 -22.44
N ILE A 309 0.45 2.16 -22.34
CA ILE A 309 0.61 1.25 -23.48
C ILE A 309 -0.79 0.83 -23.93
N ARG A 310 -1.17 1.22 -25.15
CA ARG A 310 -2.51 0.92 -25.69
C ARG A 310 -2.74 -0.59 -25.79
N LYS A 311 -3.81 -1.04 -25.17
CA LYS A 311 -4.32 -2.43 -25.21
C LYS A 311 -5.84 -2.39 -25.11
N GLU A 312 -6.50 -3.39 -25.66
CA GLU A 312 -7.96 -3.55 -25.59
C GLU A 312 -8.29 -4.85 -24.85
N VAL A 313 -8.56 -4.71 -23.55
CA VAL A 313 -8.93 -5.87 -22.73
C VAL A 313 -10.36 -6.27 -23.04
N PHE A 314 -10.60 -7.54 -23.34
CA PHE A 314 -11.93 -8.08 -23.63
C PHE A 314 -12.23 -9.31 -22.78
N SER A 315 -13.51 -9.64 -22.59
CA SER A 315 -13.97 -10.83 -21.88
C SER A 315 -14.94 -11.62 -22.75
N GLU A 316 -14.77 -12.93 -22.78
CA GLU A 316 -15.71 -13.86 -23.42
C GLU A 316 -16.80 -14.36 -22.47
N LYS A 317 -16.74 -13.98 -21.18
CA LYS A 317 -17.80 -14.24 -20.23
C LYS A 317 -19.10 -13.55 -20.64
N GLU A 318 -20.20 -13.86 -19.94
CA GLU A 318 -21.47 -13.21 -20.11
C GLU A 318 -21.38 -11.68 -19.98
N LYS A 319 -22.41 -11.00 -20.44
CA LYS A 319 -22.47 -9.52 -20.37
C LYS A 319 -22.33 -9.00 -18.94
N GLY A 320 -22.97 -9.68 -17.99
CA GLY A 320 -23.03 -9.26 -16.57
C GLY A 320 -23.95 -8.05 -16.32
N GLU A 321 -24.14 -7.73 -15.05
CA GLU A 321 -24.96 -6.59 -14.61
C GLU A 321 -24.20 -5.27 -14.76
N ALA A 322 -24.94 -4.16 -14.87
CA ALA A 322 -24.38 -2.80 -14.85
C ALA A 322 -23.86 -2.49 -13.44
N ILE A 323 -22.76 -1.73 -13.37
CA ILE A 323 -22.14 -1.28 -12.11
C ILE A 323 -23.14 -0.37 -11.39
N GLY A 324 -23.57 -0.77 -10.17
CA GLY A 324 -24.51 -0.01 -9.37
C GLY A 324 -23.86 1.23 -8.74
N VAL A 325 -24.43 2.42 -8.95
CA VAL A 325 -23.96 3.66 -8.31
C VAL A 325 -24.99 4.08 -7.26
N TYR A 326 -24.53 4.25 -6.02
CA TYR A 326 -25.38 4.64 -4.88
C TYR A 326 -24.98 6.00 -4.35
N GLN A 327 -25.97 6.87 -4.21
CA GLN A 327 -25.82 8.17 -3.57
C GLN A 327 -26.38 8.11 -2.16
N ALA A 328 -25.55 8.46 -1.18
CA ALA A 328 -25.95 8.64 0.20
C ALA A 328 -26.01 10.13 0.56
N TYR A 329 -26.83 10.47 1.54
CA TYR A 329 -26.86 11.81 2.10
C TYR A 329 -25.63 12.05 2.99
N SER A 330 -25.27 11.05 3.82
CA SER A 330 -24.13 11.12 4.72
C SER A 330 -23.27 9.85 4.64
N ASP A 331 -22.06 9.90 5.24
CA ASP A 331 -21.18 8.74 5.39
C ASP A 331 -21.84 7.61 6.21
N VAL A 332 -22.68 7.95 7.19
CA VAL A 332 -23.42 6.96 7.98
C VAL A 332 -24.44 6.22 7.12
N GLU A 333 -25.20 6.97 6.30
CA GLU A 333 -26.16 6.37 5.36
C GLU A 333 -25.45 5.54 4.30
N GLU A 334 -24.26 5.98 3.83
CA GLU A 334 -23.42 5.18 2.92
C GLU A 334 -23.11 3.81 3.52
N GLY A 335 -22.70 3.77 4.79
CA GLY A 335 -22.48 2.52 5.52
C GLY A 335 -23.71 1.63 5.58
N ASP A 336 -24.88 2.21 5.89
CA ASP A 336 -26.15 1.47 5.96
C ASP A 336 -26.57 0.92 4.57
N ILE A 337 -26.40 1.71 3.49
CA ILE A 337 -26.70 1.27 2.11
C ILE A 337 -25.84 0.06 1.72
N VAL A 338 -24.53 0.15 1.95
CA VAL A 338 -23.58 -0.91 1.60
C VAL A 338 -23.91 -2.20 2.36
N VAL A 339 -24.12 -2.12 3.67
CA VAL A 339 -24.41 -3.28 4.50
C VAL A 339 -25.78 -3.90 4.17
N ASN A 340 -26.79 -3.06 3.84
CA ASN A 340 -28.09 -3.54 3.34
C ASN A 340 -27.95 -4.30 2.02
N LYS A 341 -27.14 -3.78 1.08
CA LYS A 341 -26.92 -4.44 -0.21
C LYS A 341 -26.18 -5.76 -0.06
N ILE A 342 -25.22 -5.87 0.85
CA ILE A 342 -24.55 -7.13 1.20
C ILE A 342 -25.60 -8.15 1.72
N ALA A 343 -26.47 -7.73 2.64
CA ALA A 343 -27.51 -8.59 3.18
C ALA A 343 -28.51 -9.07 2.10
N GLU A 344 -28.89 -8.18 1.17
CA GLU A 344 -29.74 -8.49 0.03
C GLU A 344 -29.10 -9.56 -0.88
N LEU A 345 -27.86 -9.34 -1.32
CA LEU A 345 -27.15 -10.25 -2.20
C LEU A 345 -26.91 -11.63 -1.56
N ARG A 346 -26.62 -11.68 -0.26
CA ARG A 346 -26.51 -12.94 0.46
C ARG A 346 -27.82 -13.71 0.46
N ARG A 347 -28.92 -13.02 0.70
CA ARG A 347 -30.25 -13.65 0.73
C ARG A 347 -30.68 -14.15 -0.65
N GLU A 348 -30.44 -13.37 -1.69
CA GLU A 348 -30.91 -13.66 -3.06
C GLU A 348 -30.00 -14.65 -3.79
N LYS A 349 -28.67 -14.46 -3.72
CA LYS A 349 -27.68 -15.21 -4.49
C LYS A 349 -26.86 -16.20 -3.65
N ARG A 350 -27.10 -16.29 -2.34
CA ARG A 350 -26.44 -17.19 -1.38
C ARG A 350 -24.91 -17.05 -1.33
N TYR A 351 -24.37 -15.85 -1.52
CA TYR A 351 -22.95 -15.58 -1.34
C TYR A 351 -22.51 -15.77 0.12
N ALA A 352 -21.28 -16.29 0.31
CA ALA A 352 -20.60 -16.30 1.61
C ALA A 352 -20.15 -14.88 1.99
N TYR A 353 -19.87 -14.62 3.27
CA TYR A 353 -19.32 -13.31 3.67
C TYR A 353 -17.94 -13.05 3.07
N SER A 354 -17.13 -14.07 2.85
CA SER A 354 -15.83 -14.00 2.19
C SER A 354 -15.89 -13.57 0.72
N ASP A 355 -17.04 -13.69 0.06
CA ASP A 355 -17.25 -13.25 -1.32
C ASP A 355 -17.35 -11.72 -1.47
N PHE A 356 -17.31 -10.96 -0.35
CA PHE A 356 -17.50 -9.51 -0.32
C PHE A 356 -16.25 -8.76 0.11
N ALA A 357 -15.92 -7.70 -0.62
CA ALA A 357 -14.92 -6.72 -0.22
C ALA A 357 -15.46 -5.29 -0.24
N ILE A 358 -15.10 -4.50 0.76
CA ILE A 358 -15.33 -3.06 0.81
C ILE A 358 -13.97 -2.36 0.66
N LEU A 359 -13.82 -1.65 -0.45
CA LEU A 359 -12.59 -0.99 -0.83
C LEU A 359 -12.72 0.53 -0.62
N TYR A 360 -11.82 1.10 0.14
CA TYR A 360 -11.77 2.54 0.42
C TYR A 360 -10.39 3.14 0.11
N ARG A 361 -10.35 4.46 -0.08
CA ARG A 361 -9.11 5.18 -0.40
C ARG A 361 -8.17 5.31 0.80
N THR A 362 -8.72 5.51 2.00
CA THR A 362 -7.95 5.68 3.24
C THR A 362 -8.54 4.87 4.39
N ASN A 363 -7.68 4.38 5.29
CA ASN A 363 -8.10 3.58 6.45
C ASN A 363 -9.08 4.30 7.38
N ALA A 364 -9.07 5.65 7.42
CA ALA A 364 -10.00 6.42 8.24
C ALA A 364 -11.48 6.18 7.86
N GLN A 365 -11.75 5.74 6.63
CA GLN A 365 -13.11 5.44 6.17
C GLN A 365 -13.67 4.14 6.74
N SER A 366 -12.83 3.20 7.22
CA SER A 366 -13.27 1.88 7.70
C SER A 366 -14.26 1.97 8.87
N ARG A 367 -14.06 2.94 9.78
CA ARG A 367 -14.84 3.09 11.02
C ARG A 367 -16.36 3.08 10.81
N ILE A 368 -16.83 3.77 9.79
CA ILE A 368 -18.27 3.87 9.50
C ILE A 368 -18.83 2.50 9.09
N PHE A 369 -18.11 1.78 8.22
CA PHE A 369 -18.53 0.43 7.78
C PHE A 369 -18.43 -0.59 8.89
N GLU A 370 -17.42 -0.52 9.76
CA GLU A 370 -17.30 -1.34 10.94
C GLU A 370 -18.47 -1.14 11.90
N GLU A 371 -18.86 0.13 12.16
CA GLU A 371 -20.03 0.45 12.99
C GLU A 371 -21.33 -0.09 12.38
N ALA A 372 -21.51 0.07 11.05
CA ALA A 372 -22.71 -0.43 10.36
C ALA A 372 -22.81 -1.97 10.40
N MET A 373 -21.67 -2.69 10.24
CA MET A 373 -21.63 -4.15 10.33
C MET A 373 -21.85 -4.65 11.74
N ARG A 374 -21.24 -4.03 12.77
CA ARG A 374 -21.44 -4.40 14.17
C ARG A 374 -22.91 -4.28 14.58
N LYS A 375 -23.61 -3.22 14.14
CA LYS A 375 -25.05 -3.03 14.39
C LYS A 375 -25.90 -4.18 13.85
N ARG A 376 -25.42 -4.91 12.84
CA ARG A 376 -26.12 -6.02 12.18
C ARG A 376 -25.52 -7.39 12.48
N SER A 377 -24.54 -7.46 13.39
CA SER A 377 -23.81 -8.68 13.74
C SER A 377 -23.21 -9.39 12.52
N MET A 378 -22.76 -8.61 11.52
CA MET A 378 -22.07 -9.16 10.36
C MET A 378 -20.58 -9.31 10.66
N PRO A 379 -19.99 -10.49 10.42
CA PRO A 379 -18.57 -10.72 10.64
C PRO A 379 -17.74 -9.98 9.57
N TYR A 380 -16.66 -9.31 10.00
CA TYR A 380 -15.75 -8.62 9.11
C TYR A 380 -14.30 -8.73 9.60
N ARG A 381 -13.38 -8.49 8.69
CA ARG A 381 -11.95 -8.30 8.99
C ARG A 381 -11.45 -7.04 8.29
N ILE A 382 -10.49 -6.36 8.93
CA ILE A 382 -9.75 -5.25 8.32
C ILE A 382 -8.43 -5.81 7.82
N TYR A 383 -8.23 -5.72 6.51
CA TYR A 383 -7.00 -6.15 5.88
C TYR A 383 -6.00 -4.99 5.86
N GLY A 384 -4.74 -5.25 6.29
CA GLY A 384 -3.73 -4.19 6.41
C GLY A 384 -3.85 -3.38 7.71
N GLY A 385 -4.39 -3.99 8.80
CA GLY A 385 -4.23 -3.51 10.17
C GLY A 385 -2.75 -3.56 10.60
N LEU A 386 -2.45 -3.23 11.89
CA LEU A 386 -1.08 -3.41 12.41
C LEU A 386 -0.67 -4.88 12.25
N SER A 387 0.39 -5.12 11.48
CA SER A 387 1.00 -6.44 11.34
C SER A 387 1.30 -7.04 12.70
N PHE A 388 1.19 -8.35 12.82
CA PHE A 388 1.55 -9.10 14.02
C PHE A 388 2.95 -8.68 14.53
N TYR A 389 3.93 -8.57 13.63
CA TYR A 389 5.30 -8.19 13.95
C TYR A 389 5.49 -6.70 14.28
N GLN A 390 4.48 -5.85 14.04
CA GLN A 390 4.49 -4.43 14.43
C GLN A 390 3.88 -4.19 15.82
N ARG A 391 3.29 -5.21 16.46
CA ARG A 391 2.76 -5.12 17.82
C ARG A 391 3.90 -4.84 18.81
N LYS A 392 3.62 -4.01 19.81
CA LYS A 392 4.64 -3.52 20.75
C LYS A 392 5.40 -4.67 21.42
N GLU A 393 4.68 -5.62 22.01
CA GLU A 393 5.25 -6.78 22.72
C GLU A 393 6.10 -7.66 21.82
N ILE A 394 5.71 -7.83 20.56
CA ILE A 394 6.47 -8.60 19.57
C ILE A 394 7.76 -7.85 19.19
N LYS A 395 7.67 -6.54 18.92
CA LYS A 395 8.86 -5.71 18.66
C LYS A 395 9.83 -5.69 19.84
N ASP A 396 9.32 -5.73 21.07
CA ASP A 396 10.17 -5.77 22.27
C ASP A 396 10.95 -7.09 22.32
N VAL A 397 10.33 -8.23 22.03
CA VAL A 397 11.01 -9.53 21.92
C VAL A 397 12.00 -9.55 20.75
N ILE A 398 11.60 -9.10 19.58
CA ILE A 398 12.44 -9.03 18.38
C ILE A 398 13.70 -8.16 18.64
N ALA A 399 13.58 -7.09 19.40
CA ALA A 399 14.73 -6.26 19.76
C ALA A 399 15.77 -7.01 20.61
N TYR A 400 15.35 -7.92 21.50
CA TYR A 400 16.29 -8.84 22.16
C TYR A 400 16.99 -9.75 21.15
N PHE A 401 16.25 -10.36 20.25
CA PHE A 401 16.80 -11.24 19.22
C PHE A 401 17.84 -10.50 18.37
N ARG A 402 17.51 -9.28 17.94
CA ARG A 402 18.40 -8.43 17.13
C ARG A 402 19.69 -8.09 17.86
N LEU A 403 19.61 -7.67 19.13
CA LEU A 403 20.82 -7.32 19.91
C LEU A 403 21.72 -8.55 20.16
N ILE A 404 21.15 -9.74 20.26
CA ILE A 404 21.89 -10.98 20.46
C ILE A 404 22.62 -11.39 19.18
N VAL A 405 21.97 -11.25 18.02
CA VAL A 405 22.58 -11.54 16.71
C VAL A 405 23.56 -10.45 16.30
N ASN A 406 23.23 -9.19 16.53
CA ASN A 406 24.08 -8.03 16.24
C ASN A 406 24.21 -7.13 17.49
N PRO A 407 25.25 -7.29 18.32
CA PRO A 407 25.46 -6.44 19.49
C PRO A 407 25.68 -4.94 19.17
N ASN A 408 25.97 -4.61 17.93
CA ASN A 408 26.14 -3.22 17.49
C ASN A 408 24.82 -2.51 17.15
N ASP A 409 23.68 -3.23 17.18
CA ASP A 409 22.37 -2.67 16.89
C ASP A 409 21.95 -1.64 17.96
N GLU A 410 22.09 -0.37 17.59
CA GLU A 410 21.82 0.76 18.47
C GLU A 410 20.34 0.87 18.86
N GLU A 411 19.43 0.64 17.92
CA GLU A 411 18.00 0.78 18.17
C GLU A 411 17.47 -0.37 19.04
N ALA A 412 17.92 -1.59 18.80
CA ALA A 412 17.62 -2.73 19.66
C ALA A 412 18.16 -2.50 21.08
N PHE A 413 19.40 -2.04 21.21
CA PHE A 413 20.01 -1.73 22.51
C PHE A 413 19.18 -0.70 23.29
N LYS A 414 18.84 0.44 22.69
CA LYS A 414 18.05 1.51 23.32
C LYS A 414 16.66 1.02 23.74
N ARG A 415 16.08 0.14 22.96
CA ARG A 415 14.74 -0.38 23.22
C ARG A 415 14.69 -1.29 24.44
N ILE A 416 15.69 -2.17 24.63
CA ILE A 416 15.64 -3.24 25.63
C ILE A 416 16.47 -3.00 26.88
N ILE A 417 17.40 -2.05 26.90
CA ILE A 417 18.29 -1.83 28.06
C ILE A 417 17.52 -1.61 29.38
N ASN A 418 16.37 -0.98 29.32
CA ASN A 418 15.48 -0.76 30.49
C ASN A 418 14.10 -1.40 30.31
N TYR A 419 13.94 -2.38 29.43
CA TYR A 419 12.68 -3.12 29.27
C TYR A 419 12.94 -4.64 29.30
N PRO A 420 12.29 -5.39 30.22
CA PRO A 420 11.48 -4.93 31.35
C PRO A 420 12.25 -4.00 32.29
N ALA A 421 11.53 -3.26 33.12
CA ALA A 421 12.10 -2.20 33.96
C ALA A 421 13.27 -2.68 34.85
N ARG A 422 14.51 -2.22 34.53
CA ARG A 422 15.73 -2.54 35.28
C ARG A 422 16.24 -1.39 36.12
N GLY A 423 15.52 -0.25 36.05
CA GLY A 423 15.93 1.00 36.74
C GLY A 423 17.20 1.62 36.15
N ILE A 424 17.41 1.45 34.83
CA ILE A 424 18.43 2.14 34.05
C ILE A 424 17.72 3.30 33.36
N GLY A 425 17.87 4.52 33.93
CA GLY A 425 17.16 5.71 33.44
C GLY A 425 17.78 6.32 32.19
N ASP A 426 17.01 7.17 31.51
CA ASP A 426 17.38 7.86 30.27
C ASP A 426 18.68 8.67 30.38
N THR A 427 18.98 9.24 31.56
CA THR A 427 20.23 9.95 31.78
C THR A 427 21.46 9.04 31.69
N THR A 428 21.35 7.79 32.13
CA THR A 428 22.42 6.79 32.02
C THR A 428 22.61 6.38 30.57
N VAL A 429 21.51 6.09 29.88
CA VAL A 429 21.52 5.74 28.45
C VAL A 429 22.07 6.90 27.61
N GLY A 430 21.66 8.14 27.91
CA GLY A 430 22.19 9.35 27.25
C GLY A 430 23.69 9.53 27.40
N LYS A 431 24.29 9.20 28.58
CA LYS A 431 25.74 9.21 28.77
C LYS A 431 26.45 8.14 27.91
N ILE A 432 25.88 6.93 27.84
CA ILE A 432 26.42 5.86 27.00
C ILE A 432 26.39 6.27 25.52
N ILE A 433 25.28 6.86 25.05
CA ILE A 433 25.14 7.35 23.68
C ILE A 433 26.19 8.45 23.39
N ALA A 434 26.33 9.42 24.29
CA ALA A 434 27.29 10.52 24.12
C ALA A 434 28.75 9.99 24.02
N ALA A 435 29.13 9.04 24.90
CA ALA A 435 30.44 8.41 24.87
C ALA A 435 30.66 7.58 23.58
N ALA A 436 29.68 6.79 23.17
CA ALA A 436 29.75 6.01 21.95
C ALA A 436 29.92 6.89 20.69
N THR A 437 29.17 8.01 20.64
CA THR A 437 29.30 8.99 19.57
C THR A 437 30.65 9.68 19.57
N GLY A 438 31.13 10.09 20.78
CA GLY A 438 32.42 10.79 20.92
C GLY A 438 33.64 9.96 20.53
N HIS A 439 33.59 8.66 20.79
CA HIS A 439 34.67 7.72 20.49
C HIS A 439 34.44 6.89 19.22
N ASN A 440 33.33 7.10 18.52
CA ASN A 440 32.96 6.38 17.30
C ASN A 440 32.93 4.84 17.46
N VAL A 441 32.35 4.38 18.56
CA VAL A 441 32.15 2.96 18.89
C VAL A 441 30.68 2.64 19.13
N SER A 442 30.32 1.33 19.20
CA SER A 442 28.93 0.92 19.46
C SER A 442 28.52 1.16 20.91
N LEU A 443 27.23 1.22 21.19
CA LEU A 443 26.69 1.35 22.54
C LEU A 443 27.07 0.13 23.39
N TRP A 444 27.12 -1.06 22.79
CA TRP A 444 27.52 -2.31 23.43
C TRP A 444 28.99 -2.27 23.89
N THR A 445 29.85 -1.75 23.02
CA THR A 445 31.29 -1.58 23.36
C THR A 445 31.48 -0.70 24.59
N VAL A 446 30.76 0.45 24.63
CA VAL A 446 30.80 1.36 25.80
C VAL A 446 30.24 0.67 27.05
N LEU A 447 29.14 -0.11 26.90
CA LEU A 447 28.58 -0.88 28.03
C LEU A 447 29.56 -1.91 28.58
N CYS A 448 30.34 -2.55 27.73
CA CYS A 448 31.33 -3.56 28.16
C CYS A 448 32.46 -2.94 28.99
N GLU A 449 32.92 -1.74 28.59
CA GLU A 449 34.06 -1.07 29.21
C GLU A 449 33.82 0.40 29.55
N PRO A 450 32.84 0.75 30.41
CA PRO A 450 32.40 2.16 30.59
C PRO A 450 33.56 3.08 31.06
N LEU A 451 34.47 2.56 31.87
CA LEU A 451 35.62 3.32 32.40
C LEU A 451 36.59 3.72 31.28
N ALA A 452 36.82 2.84 30.30
CA ALA A 452 37.70 3.12 29.17
C ALA A 452 37.18 4.31 28.32
N TYR A 453 35.86 4.55 28.34
CA TYR A 453 35.21 5.64 27.65
C TYR A 453 34.84 6.82 28.56
N GLY A 454 35.52 6.92 29.70
CA GLY A 454 35.36 8.07 30.63
C GLY A 454 34.05 8.11 31.41
N LEU A 455 33.26 7.03 31.42
CA LEU A 455 32.02 6.94 32.14
C LEU A 455 32.19 6.37 33.54
N ASN A 456 31.98 7.20 34.56
CA ASN A 456 31.95 6.80 35.94
C ASN A 456 30.52 6.85 36.50
N PHE A 457 29.93 5.68 36.71
CA PHE A 457 28.60 5.52 37.26
C PHE A 457 28.67 5.17 38.75
N ASN A 458 27.63 5.48 39.51
CA ASN A 458 27.53 5.01 40.89
C ASN A 458 27.42 3.49 40.96
N LYS A 459 27.79 2.91 42.12
CA LYS A 459 27.85 1.45 42.33
C LYS A 459 26.51 0.72 41.96
N GLY A 460 25.37 1.33 42.26
CA GLY A 460 24.05 0.77 41.95
C GLY A 460 23.78 0.72 40.45
N THR A 461 24.16 1.77 39.71
CA THR A 461 24.01 1.83 38.24
C THR A 461 25.00 0.82 37.57
N VAL A 462 26.23 0.74 38.04
CA VAL A 462 27.21 -0.24 37.54
C VAL A 462 26.67 -1.66 37.67
N GLY A 463 26.14 -2.04 38.85
CA GLY A 463 25.57 -3.37 39.05
C GLY A 463 24.42 -3.71 38.10
N LYS A 464 23.54 -2.71 37.80
CA LYS A 464 22.44 -2.91 36.84
C LYS A 464 22.94 -3.06 35.40
N LEU A 465 23.90 -2.24 34.98
CA LEU A 465 24.52 -2.34 33.66
C LEU A 465 25.27 -3.64 33.50
N GLN A 466 25.97 -4.08 34.53
CA GLN A 466 26.69 -5.37 34.55
C GLN A 466 25.71 -6.55 34.43
N ALA A 467 24.63 -6.56 35.21
CA ALA A 467 23.62 -7.62 35.12
C ALA A 467 22.98 -7.69 33.71
N PHE A 468 22.70 -6.56 33.10
CA PHE A 468 22.18 -6.50 31.72
C PHE A 468 23.23 -7.05 30.72
N ARG A 469 24.49 -6.64 30.84
CA ARG A 469 25.59 -7.13 30.00
C ARG A 469 25.73 -8.65 30.11
N GLU A 470 25.76 -9.19 31.35
CA GLU A 470 25.91 -10.63 31.61
C GLU A 470 24.74 -11.42 30.99
N LEU A 471 23.49 -10.93 31.13
CA LEU A 471 22.34 -11.56 30.55
C LEU A 471 22.43 -11.63 29.01
N ILE A 472 22.78 -10.54 28.35
CA ILE A 472 22.88 -10.52 26.89
C ILE A 472 24.09 -11.37 26.42
N SER A 473 25.24 -11.31 27.13
CA SER A 473 26.41 -12.09 26.76
C SER A 473 26.17 -13.62 26.89
N ALA A 474 25.40 -14.06 27.88
CA ALA A 474 24.98 -15.45 27.99
C ALA A 474 24.13 -15.88 26.78
N PHE A 475 23.14 -15.05 26.37
CA PHE A 475 22.34 -15.35 25.21
C PHE A 475 23.14 -15.35 23.91
N ILE A 476 24.13 -14.47 23.76
CA ILE A 476 25.00 -14.45 22.56
C ILE A 476 25.79 -15.79 22.49
N THR A 477 26.25 -16.29 23.61
CA THR A 477 26.95 -17.59 23.66
C THR A 477 26.02 -18.74 23.30
N ASP A 478 24.81 -18.76 23.88
CA ASP A 478 23.83 -19.81 23.66
C ASP A 478 23.29 -19.79 22.20
N ALA A 479 23.18 -18.62 21.59
CA ALA A 479 22.68 -18.46 20.21
C ALA A 479 23.62 -19.11 19.15
N ALA A 480 24.85 -19.35 19.47
CA ALA A 480 25.80 -20.06 18.59
C ALA A 480 25.54 -21.57 18.52
N GLU A 481 24.91 -22.14 19.55
CA GLU A 481 24.70 -23.58 19.69
C GLU A 481 23.24 -24.02 19.48
N LYS A 482 22.29 -23.15 19.86
CA LYS A 482 20.86 -23.45 19.84
C LYS A 482 20.19 -22.99 18.54
N ASN A 483 19.14 -23.71 18.10
CA ASN A 483 18.32 -23.27 16.99
C ASN A 483 17.43 -22.05 17.37
N ALA A 484 16.86 -21.38 16.37
CA ALA A 484 16.06 -20.15 16.55
C ALA A 484 14.92 -20.32 17.57
N TYR A 485 14.22 -21.45 17.55
CA TYR A 485 13.13 -21.73 18.48
C TYR A 485 13.64 -21.90 19.93
N GLU A 486 14.66 -22.69 20.13
CA GLU A 486 15.22 -22.96 21.47
C GLU A 486 15.76 -21.70 22.14
N ILE A 487 16.60 -20.93 21.42
CA ILE A 487 17.13 -19.68 21.95
C ILE A 487 16.06 -18.62 22.11
N GLY A 488 15.11 -18.53 21.19
CA GLY A 488 13.99 -17.58 21.28
C GLY A 488 13.12 -17.82 22.50
N ALA A 489 12.77 -19.08 22.78
CA ALA A 489 12.03 -19.47 23.98
C ALA A 489 12.80 -19.17 25.27
N ASP A 490 14.11 -19.40 25.29
CA ASP A 490 14.97 -19.11 26.45
C ASP A 490 15.05 -17.59 26.70
N ILE A 491 15.25 -16.78 25.67
CA ILE A 491 15.28 -15.31 25.77
C ILE A 491 13.94 -14.79 26.34
N ILE A 492 12.82 -15.22 25.81
CA ILE A 492 11.48 -14.78 26.25
C ILE A 492 11.28 -15.13 27.74
N ARG A 493 11.72 -16.30 28.18
CA ARG A 493 11.58 -16.78 29.56
C ARG A 493 12.50 -16.02 30.53
N GLN A 494 13.77 -15.86 30.17
CA GLN A 494 14.81 -15.36 31.07
C GLN A 494 14.97 -13.85 31.06
N SER A 495 14.52 -13.15 29.98
CA SER A 495 14.56 -11.68 29.89
C SER A 495 13.64 -10.98 30.90
N GLY A 496 12.62 -11.69 31.40
CA GLY A 496 11.61 -11.17 32.30
C GLY A 496 10.38 -10.56 31.59
N ILE A 497 10.33 -10.60 30.23
CA ILE A 497 9.19 -10.05 29.45
C ILE A 497 7.88 -10.73 29.84
N ILE A 498 7.88 -12.07 30.00
CA ILE A 498 6.67 -12.79 30.41
C ILE A 498 6.17 -12.30 31.78
N ASN A 499 7.06 -12.07 32.73
CA ASN A 499 6.66 -11.57 34.04
C ASN A 499 6.08 -10.17 33.96
N ASP A 500 6.59 -9.30 33.08
CA ASP A 500 6.07 -7.95 32.87
C ASP A 500 4.66 -7.99 32.23
N VAL A 501 4.47 -8.84 31.25
CA VAL A 501 3.17 -9.00 30.55
C VAL A 501 2.13 -9.71 31.43
N CYS A 502 2.55 -10.58 32.34
CA CYS A 502 1.65 -11.32 33.24
C CYS A 502 1.44 -10.63 34.60
N GLN A 503 1.76 -9.34 34.76
CA GLN A 503 1.57 -8.60 36.03
C GLN A 503 0.11 -8.55 36.49
N ASP A 504 -0.82 -8.50 35.56
CA ASP A 504 -2.26 -8.57 35.84
C ASP A 504 -2.99 -9.38 34.75
N ASN A 505 -4.24 -9.80 35.05
CA ASN A 505 -5.11 -10.53 34.13
C ASN A 505 -6.01 -9.58 33.32
N SER A 506 -5.54 -8.37 32.98
CA SER A 506 -6.28 -7.47 32.12
C SER A 506 -6.44 -8.08 30.72
N PRO A 507 -7.55 -7.82 30.01
CA PRO A 507 -7.74 -8.32 28.64
C PRO A 507 -6.59 -7.94 27.70
N GLU A 508 -5.96 -6.78 27.94
CA GLU A 508 -4.82 -6.30 27.17
C GLU A 508 -3.57 -7.17 27.41
N ASN A 509 -3.26 -7.51 28.66
CA ASN A 509 -2.12 -8.34 29.01
C ASN A 509 -2.32 -9.79 28.60
N LEU A 510 -3.54 -10.33 28.67
CA LEU A 510 -3.88 -11.64 28.12
C LEU A 510 -3.61 -11.69 26.61
N SER A 511 -4.06 -10.66 25.86
CA SER A 511 -3.81 -10.58 24.42
C SER A 511 -2.31 -10.46 24.08
N ARG A 512 -1.54 -9.71 24.88
CA ARG A 512 -0.08 -9.61 24.71
C ARG A 512 0.60 -10.96 24.96
N LYS A 513 0.16 -11.70 25.98
CA LYS A 513 0.66 -13.04 26.26
C LYS A 513 0.37 -14.00 25.10
N GLU A 514 -0.86 -14.03 24.61
CA GLU A 514 -1.25 -14.84 23.45
C GLU A 514 -0.38 -14.50 22.22
N ASN A 515 -0.10 -13.22 21.98
CA ASN A 515 0.77 -12.80 20.89
C ASN A 515 2.22 -13.32 21.05
N ILE A 516 2.77 -13.32 22.26
CA ILE A 516 4.11 -13.87 22.50
C ILE A 516 4.12 -15.39 22.33
N GLU A 517 3.10 -16.09 22.79
CA GLU A 517 2.93 -17.53 22.58
C GLU A 517 2.84 -17.86 21.09
N GLU A 518 2.10 -17.07 20.32
CA GLU A 518 1.99 -17.22 18.86
C GLU A 518 3.32 -16.95 18.15
N LEU A 519 4.14 -16.00 18.63
CA LEU A 519 5.49 -15.81 18.12
C LEU A 519 6.35 -17.06 18.30
N VAL A 520 6.30 -17.68 19.49
CA VAL A 520 7.04 -18.91 19.78
C VAL A 520 6.60 -20.07 18.90
N ASN A 521 5.28 -20.20 18.65
CA ASN A 521 4.73 -21.19 17.73
C ASN A 521 5.23 -20.95 16.31
N GLY A 522 5.19 -19.70 15.84
CA GLY A 522 5.70 -19.34 14.51
C GLY A 522 7.20 -19.62 14.34
N MET A 523 8.00 -19.46 15.39
CA MET A 523 9.42 -19.85 15.38
C MET A 523 9.62 -21.36 15.27
N SER A 524 8.79 -22.15 15.97
CA SER A 524 8.80 -23.61 15.89
C SER A 524 8.48 -24.08 14.48
N ASP A 525 7.39 -23.54 13.90
CA ASP A 525 6.96 -23.86 12.53
C ASP A 525 8.04 -23.49 11.51
N PHE A 526 8.66 -22.32 11.66
CA PHE A 526 9.76 -21.88 10.80
C PHE A 526 10.95 -22.85 10.86
N CYS A 527 11.36 -23.26 12.06
CA CYS A 527 12.44 -24.24 12.22
C CYS A 527 12.11 -25.59 11.58
N ALA A 528 10.88 -26.10 11.80
CA ALA A 528 10.42 -27.36 11.21
C ALA A 528 10.43 -27.29 9.67
N GLN A 529 9.87 -26.23 9.10
CA GLN A 529 9.84 -26.03 7.64
C GLN A 529 11.25 -25.97 7.04
N ARG A 530 12.18 -25.24 7.68
CA ARG A 530 13.56 -25.15 7.19
C ARG A 530 14.32 -26.47 7.30
N GLN A 531 14.03 -27.28 8.34
CA GLN A 531 14.59 -28.63 8.46
C GLN A 531 14.06 -29.56 7.37
N GLU A 532 12.78 -29.51 7.04
CA GLU A 532 12.19 -30.23 5.91
C GLU A 532 12.80 -29.79 4.57
N GLU A 533 13.15 -28.49 4.44
CA GLU A 533 13.89 -27.96 3.30
C GLU A 533 15.38 -28.39 3.25
N GLY A 534 15.86 -29.20 4.23
CA GLY A 534 17.22 -29.74 4.31
C GLY A 534 18.25 -28.77 4.91
N LYS A 535 17.82 -27.80 5.70
CA LYS A 535 18.68 -26.94 6.52
C LYS A 535 18.62 -27.40 7.97
N PRO A 536 19.58 -28.22 8.47
CA PRO A 536 19.50 -28.81 9.81
C PRO A 536 19.67 -27.77 10.93
N ASN A 537 20.45 -26.72 10.70
CA ASN A 537 20.71 -25.67 11.68
C ASN A 537 20.05 -24.36 11.22
N VAL A 538 18.96 -24.00 11.88
CA VAL A 538 18.23 -22.76 11.66
C VAL A 538 18.56 -21.81 12.78
N LEU A 539 19.38 -20.80 12.50
CA LEU A 539 19.84 -19.85 13.51
C LEU A 539 18.84 -18.70 13.70
N LEU A 540 19.00 -17.98 14.81
CA LEU A 540 18.15 -16.83 15.14
C LEU A 540 18.21 -15.71 14.08
N GLY A 541 19.38 -15.53 13.44
CA GLY A 541 19.57 -14.60 12.33
C GLY A 541 18.74 -14.94 11.09
N ASP A 542 18.56 -16.23 10.78
CA ASP A 542 17.71 -16.68 9.67
C ASP A 542 16.24 -16.31 9.91
N PHE A 543 15.77 -16.49 11.16
CA PHE A 543 14.41 -16.10 11.54
C PHE A 543 14.21 -14.59 11.47
N LEU A 544 15.16 -13.78 11.94
CA LEU A 544 15.09 -12.32 11.86
C LEU A 544 15.06 -11.81 10.43
N SER A 545 15.80 -12.43 9.53
CA SER A 545 15.81 -12.10 8.10
C SER A 545 14.43 -12.37 7.48
N GLU A 546 13.80 -13.51 7.80
CA GLU A 546 12.45 -13.85 7.35
C GLU A 546 11.42 -12.84 7.87
N VAL A 547 11.42 -12.57 9.18
CA VAL A 547 10.50 -11.61 9.82
C VAL A 547 10.63 -10.21 9.23
N SER A 548 11.85 -9.77 8.93
CA SER A 548 12.10 -8.45 8.35
C SER A 548 11.50 -8.29 6.93
N LEU A 549 11.31 -9.39 6.23
CA LEU A 549 10.75 -9.42 4.88
C LEU A 549 9.24 -9.64 4.84
N LEU A 550 8.61 -10.00 5.96
CA LEU A 550 7.17 -10.23 6.02
C LEU A 550 6.39 -8.92 5.85
N THR A 551 5.35 -8.98 5.04
CA THR A 551 4.39 -7.88 4.85
C THR A 551 3.07 -8.20 5.53
N ASP A 552 2.20 -7.19 5.70
CA ASP A 552 0.86 -7.37 6.28
C ASP A 552 0.00 -8.37 5.47
N GLN A 553 0.33 -8.56 4.19
CA GLN A 553 -0.34 -9.53 3.31
C GLN A 553 0.06 -10.98 3.60
N ASP A 554 1.21 -11.18 4.26
CA ASP A 554 1.75 -12.52 4.53
C ASP A 554 1.25 -13.11 5.87
N SER A 555 0.61 -12.29 6.71
CA SER A 555 0.15 -12.68 8.05
C SER A 555 -1.25 -13.30 8.09
N ASP A 556 -1.97 -13.35 6.96
CA ASP A 556 -3.28 -14.00 6.88
C ASP A 556 -3.13 -15.53 6.93
N LYS A 557 -3.35 -16.12 8.11
CA LYS A 557 -3.55 -17.58 8.22
C LYS A 557 -4.89 -17.95 7.57
N ASP A 558 -4.87 -18.93 6.69
CA ASP A 558 -5.99 -19.50 5.91
C ASP A 558 -7.03 -20.23 6.82
N GLY A 559 -7.54 -19.60 7.87
CA GLY A 559 -8.34 -20.30 8.88
C GLY A 559 -9.66 -19.67 9.31
N ASP A 560 -10.01 -18.46 8.85
CA ASP A 560 -11.23 -17.78 9.31
C ASP A 560 -12.02 -17.19 8.13
N ASP A 561 -12.54 -18.07 7.29
CA ASP A 561 -12.93 -17.78 5.89
C ASP A 561 -14.30 -17.10 5.72
N GLU A 562 -15.14 -16.97 6.75
CA GLU A 562 -16.48 -16.39 6.59
C GLU A 562 -16.58 -14.93 7.05
N LYS A 563 -15.68 -14.04 6.59
CA LYS A 563 -15.70 -12.62 6.97
C LYS A 563 -15.68 -11.70 5.76
N ILE A 564 -16.44 -10.60 5.83
CA ILE A 564 -16.38 -9.50 4.86
C ILE A 564 -15.01 -8.83 4.99
N THR A 565 -14.33 -8.60 3.88
CA THR A 565 -13.02 -7.98 3.90
C THR A 565 -13.09 -6.47 3.67
N LEU A 566 -12.56 -5.69 4.62
CA LEU A 566 -12.40 -4.25 4.53
C LEU A 566 -10.95 -3.90 4.29
N MET A 567 -10.64 -3.14 3.23
CA MET A 567 -9.26 -2.76 2.92
C MET A 567 -9.15 -1.49 2.09
N THR A 568 -7.94 -0.93 2.03
CA THR A 568 -7.67 0.12 1.05
C THR A 568 -7.60 -0.45 -0.36
N VAL A 569 -7.89 0.37 -1.37
CA VAL A 569 -7.74 -0.05 -2.78
C VAL A 569 -6.32 -0.51 -3.09
N HIS A 570 -5.29 0.12 -2.49
CA HIS A 570 -3.90 -0.29 -2.66
C HIS A 570 -3.65 -1.72 -2.16
N SER A 571 -4.23 -2.08 -1.02
CA SER A 571 -4.12 -3.43 -0.46
C SER A 571 -4.88 -4.48 -1.27
N ALA A 572 -5.86 -4.07 -2.07
CA ALA A 572 -6.64 -4.97 -2.91
C ALA A 572 -5.93 -5.40 -4.20
N LYS A 573 -4.79 -4.77 -4.54
CA LYS A 573 -4.00 -5.19 -5.70
C LYS A 573 -3.53 -6.64 -5.53
N GLY A 574 -3.73 -7.46 -6.57
CA GLY A 574 -3.43 -8.89 -6.56
C GLY A 574 -4.54 -9.78 -6.02
N LEU A 575 -5.55 -9.22 -5.33
CA LEU A 575 -6.71 -9.96 -4.80
C LEU A 575 -7.89 -9.89 -5.78
N GLU A 576 -8.91 -10.75 -5.54
CA GLU A 576 -10.15 -10.80 -6.32
C GLU A 576 -11.31 -11.24 -5.43
N PHE A 577 -12.52 -10.73 -5.71
CA PHE A 577 -13.72 -10.97 -4.92
C PHE A 577 -14.94 -11.01 -5.84
N LYS A 578 -15.93 -11.85 -5.56
CA LYS A 578 -17.15 -11.90 -6.34
C LYS A 578 -17.90 -10.58 -6.33
N ASN A 579 -17.98 -9.93 -5.15
CA ASN A 579 -18.72 -8.70 -4.96
C ASN A 579 -17.82 -7.61 -4.36
N VAL A 580 -17.60 -6.54 -5.10
CA VAL A 580 -16.72 -5.42 -4.70
C VAL A 580 -17.54 -4.16 -4.51
N PHE A 581 -17.40 -3.52 -3.36
CA PHE A 581 -17.92 -2.20 -3.05
C PHE A 581 -16.77 -1.20 -3.02
N VAL A 582 -16.77 -0.20 -3.90
CA VAL A 582 -15.81 0.92 -3.87
C VAL A 582 -16.54 2.12 -3.29
N VAL A 583 -16.13 2.54 -2.09
CA VAL A 583 -16.85 3.53 -1.30
C VAL A 583 -16.11 4.86 -1.21
N GLY A 584 -16.88 5.95 -0.94
CA GLY A 584 -16.32 7.28 -0.85
C GLY A 584 -15.84 7.84 -2.19
N MET A 585 -16.58 7.59 -3.27
CA MET A 585 -16.29 8.11 -4.61
C MET A 585 -16.63 9.60 -4.69
N GLU A 586 -15.82 10.43 -4.03
CA GLU A 586 -16.02 11.87 -3.85
C GLU A 586 -14.75 12.65 -4.22
N GLU A 587 -14.94 13.88 -4.76
CA GLU A 587 -13.81 14.80 -4.96
C GLU A 587 -13.07 15.07 -3.64
N ASN A 588 -11.74 15.21 -3.70
CA ASN A 588 -10.84 15.37 -2.57
C ASN A 588 -10.76 14.18 -1.59
N LEU A 589 -11.43 13.07 -1.91
CA LEU A 589 -11.33 11.80 -1.22
C LEU A 589 -10.84 10.70 -2.17
N PHE A 590 -11.54 10.48 -3.27
CA PHE A 590 -11.14 9.61 -4.37
C PHE A 590 -11.58 10.23 -5.71
N PRO A 591 -10.72 11.02 -6.41
CA PRO A 591 -9.28 11.20 -6.17
C PRO A 591 -8.95 11.98 -4.89
N SER A 592 -7.76 11.69 -4.34
CA SER A 592 -7.24 12.37 -3.15
C SER A 592 -7.03 13.87 -3.43
N GLY A 593 -7.38 14.73 -2.46
CA GLY A 593 -7.11 16.17 -2.54
C GLY A 593 -5.60 16.52 -2.61
N MET A 594 -4.71 15.58 -2.30
CA MET A 594 -3.25 15.77 -2.40
C MET A 594 -2.72 15.75 -3.84
N VAL A 595 -3.53 15.30 -4.80
CA VAL A 595 -3.14 15.22 -6.24
C VAL A 595 -2.84 16.60 -6.82
N GLY A 596 -3.51 17.65 -6.31
CA GLY A 596 -3.36 19.00 -6.83
C GLY A 596 -3.63 19.08 -8.34
N ASP A 597 -2.82 19.90 -9.03
CA ASP A 597 -2.92 20.10 -10.48
C ASP A 597 -1.99 19.18 -11.29
N SER A 598 -1.40 18.15 -10.69
CA SER A 598 -0.50 17.24 -11.38
C SER A 598 -1.26 16.25 -12.26
N PRO A 599 -1.15 16.31 -13.61
CA PRO A 599 -1.80 15.35 -14.50
C PRO A 599 -1.35 13.90 -14.25
N ARG A 600 -0.04 13.68 -13.99
CA ARG A 600 0.51 12.35 -13.71
C ARG A 600 -0.07 11.75 -12.41
N ALA A 601 -0.20 12.57 -11.36
CA ALA A 601 -0.78 12.12 -10.10
C ALA A 601 -2.29 11.81 -10.25
N LEU A 602 -3.02 12.58 -11.06
CA LEU A 602 -4.43 12.29 -11.36
C LEU A 602 -4.58 10.98 -12.16
N GLU A 603 -3.67 10.71 -13.10
CA GLU A 603 -3.66 9.45 -13.84
C GLU A 603 -3.35 8.25 -12.93
N GLU A 604 -2.50 8.42 -11.92
CA GLU A 604 -2.25 7.37 -10.93
C GLU A 604 -3.49 7.09 -10.08
N GLU A 605 -4.22 8.10 -9.62
CA GLU A 605 -5.49 7.91 -8.92
C GLU A 605 -6.53 7.23 -9.83
N ARG A 606 -6.53 7.51 -11.14
CA ARG A 606 -7.39 6.82 -12.11
C ARG A 606 -6.99 5.35 -12.28
N ARG A 607 -5.69 5.04 -12.30
CA ARG A 607 -5.18 3.66 -12.26
C ARG A 607 -5.59 2.96 -10.96
N LEU A 608 -5.56 3.67 -9.83
CA LEU A 608 -6.03 3.14 -8.56
C LEU A 608 -7.51 2.76 -8.62
N PHE A 609 -8.35 3.61 -9.22
CA PHE A 609 -9.76 3.30 -9.41
C PHE A 609 -9.97 2.15 -10.42
N TYR A 610 -9.19 2.11 -11.49
CA TYR A 610 -9.16 0.96 -12.42
C TYR A 610 -8.84 -0.35 -11.67
N VAL A 611 -7.83 -0.33 -10.78
CA VAL A 611 -7.53 -1.49 -9.93
C VAL A 611 -8.74 -1.88 -9.10
N ALA A 612 -9.43 -0.93 -8.44
CA ALA A 612 -10.59 -1.23 -7.62
C ALA A 612 -11.71 -1.95 -8.39
N ILE A 613 -12.09 -1.43 -9.57
CA ILE A 613 -13.14 -2.03 -10.43
C ILE A 613 -12.73 -3.43 -10.88
N THR A 614 -11.48 -3.61 -11.29
CA THR A 614 -10.97 -4.89 -11.82
C THR A 614 -10.73 -5.98 -10.76
N ARG A 615 -11.02 -5.69 -9.46
CA ARG A 615 -11.04 -6.73 -8.41
C ARG A 615 -12.34 -7.53 -8.42
N ALA A 616 -13.38 -7.05 -9.08
CA ALA A 616 -14.68 -7.70 -9.11
C ALA A 616 -14.73 -8.85 -10.11
N GLU A 617 -15.16 -10.03 -9.65
CA GLU A 617 -15.38 -11.21 -10.48
C GLU A 617 -16.80 -11.23 -11.09
N GLU A 618 -17.83 -10.77 -10.31
CA GLU A 618 -19.23 -10.84 -10.72
C GLU A 618 -19.93 -9.47 -10.62
N HIS A 619 -19.79 -8.79 -9.46
CA HIS A 619 -20.51 -7.54 -9.22
C HIS A 619 -19.59 -6.43 -8.69
N CYS A 620 -19.77 -5.23 -9.21
CA CYS A 620 -19.11 -4.02 -8.73
C CYS A 620 -20.16 -2.96 -8.35
N PHE A 621 -19.97 -2.34 -7.19
CA PHE A 621 -20.84 -1.28 -6.65
C PHE A 621 -19.99 -0.09 -6.25
N LEU A 622 -20.47 1.12 -6.61
CA LEU A 622 -19.81 2.38 -6.29
C LEU A 622 -20.72 3.18 -5.38
N SER A 623 -20.19 3.86 -4.37
CA SER A 623 -20.98 4.73 -3.51
C SER A 623 -20.28 6.05 -3.21
N TYR A 624 -21.08 7.10 -2.96
CA TYR A 624 -20.60 8.40 -2.52
C TYR A 624 -21.61 9.07 -1.60
N ALA A 625 -21.13 9.91 -0.67
CA ALA A 625 -21.96 10.68 0.24
C ALA A 625 -21.95 12.16 -0.14
N LYS A 626 -23.10 12.85 0.05
CA LYS A 626 -23.20 14.31 -0.12
C LYS A 626 -22.52 15.07 1.01
N THR A 627 -22.53 14.50 2.22
CA THR A 627 -21.90 15.07 3.40
C THR A 627 -21.08 14.04 4.12
N ARG A 628 -19.90 14.44 4.60
CA ARG A 628 -18.99 13.57 5.36
C ARG A 628 -18.38 14.32 6.52
N PHE A 629 -18.28 13.66 7.68
CA PHE A 629 -17.60 14.23 8.83
C PHE A 629 -16.09 13.97 8.75
N ARG A 630 -15.31 15.05 8.58
CA ARG A 630 -13.83 14.97 8.47
C ARG A 630 -13.19 16.08 9.29
N TYR A 631 -12.07 15.76 9.96
CA TYR A 631 -11.29 16.73 10.76
C TYR A 631 -12.11 17.56 11.75
N GLY A 632 -13.14 16.95 12.35
CA GLY A 632 -14.01 17.63 13.31
C GLY A 632 -15.09 18.54 12.69
N LYS A 633 -15.26 18.54 11.37
CA LYS A 633 -16.24 19.35 10.63
C LYS A 633 -17.06 18.53 9.64
N MET A 634 -18.28 18.99 9.38
CA MET A 634 -19.09 18.48 8.29
C MET A 634 -18.61 19.10 6.97
N GLU A 635 -18.19 18.28 6.03
CA GLU A 635 -17.78 18.69 4.68
C GLU A 635 -18.85 18.27 3.67
N PHE A 636 -19.17 19.15 2.71
CA PHE A 636 -20.03 18.83 1.59
C PHE A 636 -19.16 18.27 0.46
N GLY A 637 -19.45 17.03 0.04
CA GLY A 637 -18.77 16.36 -1.05
C GLY A 637 -19.52 16.51 -2.37
N SER A 638 -18.78 16.52 -3.48
CA SER A 638 -19.33 16.31 -4.82
C SER A 638 -18.89 14.92 -5.32
N PRO A 639 -19.69 14.29 -6.19
CA PRO A 639 -19.30 13.00 -6.77
C PRO A 639 -17.95 13.09 -7.47
N SER A 640 -17.16 12.04 -7.35
CA SER A 640 -15.86 11.91 -8.00
C SER A 640 -15.96 12.15 -9.51
N ARG A 641 -15.01 12.90 -10.06
CA ARG A 641 -14.85 13.09 -11.51
C ARG A 641 -14.68 11.78 -12.26
N PHE A 642 -14.12 10.76 -11.63
CA PHE A 642 -13.92 9.45 -12.23
C PHE A 642 -15.22 8.72 -12.58
N LEU A 643 -16.34 9.04 -11.92
CA LEU A 643 -17.63 8.49 -12.28
C LEU A 643 -18.09 8.95 -13.68
N LYS A 644 -17.61 10.13 -14.14
CA LYS A 644 -17.88 10.67 -15.49
C LYS A 644 -16.95 10.08 -16.55
N ASP A 645 -15.78 9.56 -16.12
CA ASP A 645 -14.81 8.94 -17.02
C ASP A 645 -15.26 7.54 -17.47
N ILE A 646 -16.17 6.90 -16.72
CA ILE A 646 -16.80 5.63 -17.10
C ILE A 646 -17.95 5.91 -18.09
N ASP A 647 -18.02 5.12 -19.16
CA ASP A 647 -19.15 5.20 -20.09
C ASP A 647 -20.46 4.85 -19.36
N ILE A 648 -21.41 5.78 -19.41
CA ILE A 648 -22.69 5.72 -18.72
C ILE A 648 -23.50 4.45 -19.04
N ARG A 649 -23.28 3.84 -20.20
CA ARG A 649 -23.93 2.59 -20.61
C ARG A 649 -23.62 1.40 -19.69
N PHE A 650 -22.55 1.48 -18.93
CA PHE A 650 -22.10 0.44 -18.00
C PHE A 650 -22.49 0.73 -16.56
N LEU A 651 -23.10 1.91 -16.29
CA LEU A 651 -23.51 2.33 -14.97
C LEU A 651 -25.03 2.26 -14.80
N ARG A 652 -25.48 1.87 -13.60
CA ARG A 652 -26.85 2.02 -13.14
C ARG A 652 -26.88 3.14 -12.09
N LEU A 653 -27.31 4.33 -12.54
CA LEU A 653 -27.32 5.55 -11.74
C LEU A 653 -28.52 5.62 -10.79
N PRO A 654 -28.42 6.36 -9.65
CA PRO A 654 -29.56 6.67 -8.79
C PRO A 654 -30.60 7.53 -9.55
N GLN A 655 -31.89 7.33 -9.23
CA GLN A 655 -33.00 8.05 -9.95
C GLN A 655 -32.95 9.56 -9.77
N ASP A 656 -32.32 10.09 -8.72
CA ASP A 656 -32.25 11.52 -8.36
C ASP A 656 -30.93 12.21 -8.76
N ALA A 657 -30.08 11.58 -9.56
CA ALA A 657 -28.77 12.12 -9.91
C ALA A 657 -28.86 13.22 -10.99
N GLY A 658 -29.39 14.41 -10.65
CA GLY A 658 -29.52 15.55 -11.58
C GLY A 658 -28.22 16.01 -12.28
N MET A 659 -27.05 15.64 -11.74
CA MET A 659 -25.74 15.90 -12.35
C MET A 659 -25.46 15.02 -13.58
N PHE A 660 -26.05 13.82 -13.65
CA PHE A 660 -25.86 12.87 -14.75
C PHE A 660 -26.95 13.06 -15.84
N ARG A 661 -28.05 13.76 -15.55
CA ARG A 661 -29.13 14.04 -16.50
C ARG A 661 -28.64 14.83 -17.74
N ARG A 662 -27.74 15.80 -17.53
CA ARG A 662 -27.11 16.53 -18.65
C ARG A 662 -26.27 15.64 -19.55
N VAL A 663 -25.53 14.69 -18.97
CA VAL A 663 -24.70 13.74 -19.73
C VAL A 663 -25.57 12.73 -20.49
N GLU A 664 -26.74 12.34 -19.94
CA GLU A 664 -27.71 11.50 -20.66
C GLU A 664 -28.36 12.27 -21.82
N GLU A 665 -28.68 13.53 -21.62
CA GLU A 665 -29.26 14.40 -22.65
C GLU A 665 -28.24 14.66 -23.77
N GLU A 666 -26.98 14.91 -23.46
CA GLU A 666 -25.90 15.07 -24.44
C GLU A 666 -25.60 13.76 -25.18
N ALA A 667 -25.57 12.62 -24.48
CA ALA A 667 -25.39 11.30 -25.09
C ALA A 667 -26.59 10.87 -25.94
N ALA A 668 -27.81 11.26 -25.56
CA ALA A 668 -29.02 11.04 -26.34
C ALA A 668 -29.08 11.94 -27.57
N ALA A 669 -28.58 13.19 -27.46
CA ALA A 669 -28.45 14.10 -28.59
C ALA A 669 -27.44 13.58 -29.62
N PHE A 670 -26.29 13.15 -29.17
CA PHE A 670 -25.24 12.52 -30.01
C PHE A 670 -25.72 11.25 -30.73
N ARG A 671 -26.52 10.40 -30.04
CA ARG A 671 -27.15 9.22 -30.67
C ARG A 671 -28.19 9.60 -31.73
N ARG A 672 -28.95 10.68 -31.53
CA ARG A 672 -29.91 11.18 -32.52
C ARG A 672 -29.22 11.79 -33.72
N GLU A 673 -28.10 12.42 -33.56
CA GLU A 673 -27.29 12.99 -34.63
C GLU A 673 -26.63 11.90 -35.50
N ASN A 674 -26.07 10.87 -34.88
CA ASN A 674 -25.48 9.71 -35.57
C ASN A 674 -26.54 8.77 -36.21
N ALA A 675 -27.75 8.71 -35.64
CA ALA A 675 -28.85 7.94 -36.24
C ALA A 675 -29.46 8.61 -37.48
N ARG A 676 -29.23 9.92 -37.66
CA ARG A 676 -29.65 10.66 -38.87
C ARG A 676 -28.65 10.57 -40.04
N GLY A 677 -27.46 10.03 -39.79
CA GLY A 677 -26.39 9.87 -40.81
C GLY A 677 -26.44 8.62 -41.65
N PHE A 678 -27.38 7.69 -41.41
CA PHE A 678 -27.55 6.47 -42.22
C PHE A 678 -28.97 6.39 -42.83
N ALA A 679 -29.21 7.21 -43.84
CA ALA A 679 -30.28 6.98 -44.81
C ALA A 679 -29.64 6.68 -46.18
N PRO A 680 -29.98 5.59 -46.87
CA PRO A 680 -29.35 5.27 -48.16
C PRO A 680 -29.81 6.28 -49.24
N ASP A 681 -28.82 6.79 -49.97
CA ASP A 681 -28.97 7.62 -51.15
C ASP A 681 -29.88 6.95 -52.20
N ARG A 682 -30.89 7.68 -52.62
CA ARG A 682 -31.57 7.45 -53.93
C ARG A 682 -30.96 8.40 -54.94
N GLU A 683 -30.38 7.78 -55.96
CA GLU A 683 -29.97 8.43 -57.22
C GLU A 683 -31.08 9.29 -57.81
N ASP A 684 -30.78 10.52 -58.22
CA ASP A 684 -30.98 11.06 -59.53
C ASP A 684 -30.47 12.52 -59.67
N ALA A 685 -29.66 12.74 -60.71
CA ALA A 685 -29.03 13.99 -61.13
C ALA A 685 -30.03 14.83 -62.00
N PRO A 686 -29.69 16.01 -62.67
CA PRO A 686 -28.47 16.85 -62.58
C PRO A 686 -28.74 18.41 -62.66
N TYR A 687 -27.62 19.17 -62.57
CA TYR A 687 -27.31 20.51 -63.13
C TYR A 687 -27.75 21.79 -62.42
N GLY A 688 -26.71 22.59 -62.12
CA GLY A 688 -26.76 24.03 -62.40
C GLY A 688 -26.36 25.02 -61.28
N GLY A 689 -25.08 25.40 -61.20
CA GLY A 689 -24.76 26.83 -61.18
C GLY A 689 -24.50 27.56 -59.87
N LYS A 690 -23.23 27.97 -59.77
CA LYS A 690 -22.70 29.25 -59.20
C LYS A 690 -22.34 29.37 -57.73
N GLU A 691 -21.03 29.57 -57.58
CA GLU A 691 -20.29 30.13 -56.47
C GLU A 691 -20.96 31.30 -55.76
N ARG A 692 -20.88 31.28 -54.41
CA ARG A 692 -20.66 32.50 -53.61
C ARG A 692 -19.89 32.16 -52.36
N VAL A 693 -18.66 32.65 -52.34
CA VAL A 693 -17.79 32.77 -51.17
C VAL A 693 -18.45 33.73 -50.18
N SER A 694 -18.66 33.36 -48.96
CA SER A 694 -18.97 34.25 -47.86
C SER A 694 -17.96 34.09 -46.74
N VAL A 695 -17.20 35.15 -46.57
CA VAL A 695 -16.22 35.38 -45.52
C VAL A 695 -16.94 35.52 -44.17
N ARG A 696 -16.55 34.72 -43.16
CA ARG A 696 -16.97 34.91 -41.77
C ARG A 696 -16.10 35.98 -41.10
N PRO A 697 -16.66 36.92 -40.33
CA PRO A 697 -15.88 37.87 -39.55
C PRO A 697 -15.35 37.22 -38.25
N LYS A 698 -14.10 37.57 -37.94
CA LYS A 698 -13.43 37.24 -36.65
C LYS A 698 -14.19 37.93 -35.50
N GLN A 699 -14.66 37.14 -34.53
CA GLN A 699 -15.08 37.65 -33.21
C GLN A 699 -13.88 37.95 -32.36
N GLN A 700 -13.77 39.20 -31.92
CA GLN A 700 -12.80 39.65 -30.90
C GLN A 700 -13.22 39.12 -29.54
N ILE A 701 -12.25 38.54 -28.86
CA ILE A 701 -12.36 38.12 -27.44
C ILE A 701 -12.23 39.39 -26.60
N ILE A 702 -13.30 39.77 -25.90
CA ILE A 702 -13.30 40.83 -24.90
C ILE A 702 -12.94 40.16 -23.54
N ALA A 703 -11.83 40.57 -22.94
CA ALA A 703 -11.45 40.15 -21.58
C ALA A 703 -12.34 40.86 -20.54
N PRO A 704 -12.77 40.17 -19.46
CA PRO A 704 -13.57 40.83 -18.42
C PRO A 704 -12.71 41.73 -17.56
N THR A 705 -13.10 42.98 -17.45
CA THR A 705 -12.57 44.00 -16.54
C THR A 705 -12.95 43.68 -15.08
N VAL A 706 -11.94 43.62 -14.22
CA VAL A 706 -12.09 43.48 -12.76
C VAL A 706 -12.42 44.86 -12.14
N PRO A 707 -13.41 44.99 -11.24
CA PRO A 707 -13.64 46.23 -10.52
C PRO A 707 -12.58 46.40 -9.41
N ARG A 708 -11.85 47.49 -9.47
CA ARG A 708 -11.04 48.01 -8.35
C ARG A 708 -12.01 48.69 -7.36
N ASN A 709 -12.14 48.11 -6.15
CA ASN A 709 -12.35 48.84 -4.90
C ASN A 709 -12.49 47.82 -3.74
N LEU A 710 -11.36 47.49 -3.11
CA LEU A 710 -11.34 46.93 -1.77
C LEU A 710 -10.39 47.75 -0.92
N LYS A 711 -10.94 48.51 0.02
CA LYS A 711 -10.21 49.18 1.10
C LYS A 711 -9.84 48.15 2.16
N ARG A 712 -8.56 48.13 2.51
CA ARG A 712 -8.01 47.44 3.70
C ARG A 712 -8.59 48.04 4.97
N VAL A 713 -9.12 47.19 5.84
CA VAL A 713 -9.43 47.55 7.24
C VAL A 713 -8.51 46.75 8.15
N ALA A 714 -7.80 47.45 9.03
CA ALA A 714 -6.92 46.90 10.05
C ALA A 714 -7.70 46.30 11.22
N PRO A 715 -7.13 45.36 12.00
CA PRO A 715 -7.85 44.72 13.09
C PRO A 715 -7.84 45.62 14.36
N SER A 716 -9.02 45.80 14.92
CA SER A 716 -9.21 46.36 16.27
C SER A 716 -9.71 45.28 17.20
N ALA A 717 -9.13 45.23 18.39
CA ALA A 717 -9.36 44.25 19.43
C ALA A 717 -10.64 44.51 20.24
N ASN A 718 -11.14 43.45 20.85
CA ASN A 718 -12.04 43.33 21.99
C ASN A 718 -13.47 43.89 21.85
N THR A 719 -14.42 43.00 21.91
CA THR A 719 -15.36 42.90 23.05
C THR A 719 -16.25 41.66 22.94
N ALA A 720 -16.62 41.16 24.10
CA ALA A 720 -17.31 39.94 24.41
C ALA A 720 -18.72 39.80 23.81
N SER A 721 -19.08 38.51 23.66
CA SER A 721 -20.43 37.95 23.77
C SER A 721 -21.56 38.60 22.95
N THR A 722 -21.98 37.85 21.96
CA THR A 722 -23.41 37.46 21.83
C THR A 722 -23.52 36.47 20.68
N SER A 723 -23.91 35.27 21.05
CA SER A 723 -24.39 34.26 20.10
C SER A 723 -25.61 34.81 19.36
N PRO A 724 -25.68 34.65 18.02
CA PRO A 724 -26.98 34.74 17.41
C PRO A 724 -27.69 33.42 17.72
N SER A 725 -28.65 33.46 18.62
CA SER A 725 -29.71 32.49 18.72
C SER A 725 -30.45 32.46 17.37
N ALA A 726 -30.14 31.44 16.56
CA ALA A 726 -31.08 30.98 15.55
C ALA A 726 -32.22 30.28 16.35
N GLY A 727 -33.14 31.05 16.86
CA GLY A 727 -34.44 30.61 17.30
C GLY A 727 -35.24 30.20 16.05
N GLY A 728 -35.01 29.01 15.56
CA GLY A 728 -36.00 28.24 14.83
C GLY A 728 -36.98 27.74 15.89
N SER A 729 -38.21 28.25 15.88
CA SER A 729 -39.36 27.73 16.64
C SER A 729 -39.29 26.21 16.62
N ALA A 730 -39.49 25.55 17.77
CA ALA A 730 -39.69 24.12 17.91
C ALA A 730 -40.77 23.72 16.88
N ASN A 731 -40.36 23.29 15.72
CA ASN A 731 -41.26 22.82 14.68
C ASN A 731 -41.99 21.61 15.27
N CYS A 732 -43.28 21.75 15.51
CA CYS A 732 -44.14 20.62 15.87
C CYS A 732 -44.11 19.67 14.68
N VAL A 733 -43.26 18.68 14.74
CA VAL A 733 -43.22 17.57 13.80
C VAL A 733 -44.46 16.74 14.05
N GLN A 734 -45.24 16.43 13.03
CA GLN A 734 -46.45 15.64 13.10
C GLN A 734 -46.25 14.25 12.47
N GLN A 735 -47.01 13.28 12.96
CA GLN A 735 -47.04 11.95 12.39
C GLN A 735 -47.41 11.98 10.91
N GLY A 736 -46.70 11.25 10.06
CA GLY A 736 -46.90 11.17 8.62
C GLY A 736 -46.09 12.23 7.83
N GLN A 737 -45.40 13.17 8.49
CA GLN A 737 -44.57 14.14 7.79
C GLN A 737 -43.28 13.53 7.26
N LEU A 738 -42.86 13.98 6.09
CA LEU A 738 -41.55 13.67 5.51
C LEU A 738 -40.52 14.68 6.00
N ILE A 739 -39.44 14.17 6.52
CA ILE A 739 -38.31 15.00 6.98
C ILE A 739 -37.03 14.57 6.30
N GLU A 740 -36.11 15.51 6.16
CA GLU A 740 -34.73 15.28 5.76
C GLU A 740 -33.82 15.55 6.96
N HIS A 741 -33.21 14.49 7.50
CA HIS A 741 -32.31 14.56 8.64
C HIS A 741 -30.86 14.58 8.16
N GLU A 742 -30.03 15.49 8.71
CA GLU A 742 -28.63 15.69 8.30
C GLU A 742 -27.77 14.40 8.31
N ARG A 743 -28.12 13.44 9.17
CA ARG A 743 -27.33 12.21 9.36
C ARG A 743 -27.97 10.96 8.75
N PHE A 744 -29.29 10.90 8.68
CA PHE A 744 -30.02 9.68 8.29
C PHE A 744 -30.76 9.79 6.97
N GLY A 745 -30.74 10.97 6.32
CA GLY A 745 -31.39 11.22 5.05
C GLY A 745 -32.92 11.38 5.18
N LEU A 746 -33.63 10.99 4.13
CA LEU A 746 -35.10 11.09 4.07
C LEU A 746 -35.78 10.05 4.97
N GLY A 747 -36.75 10.51 5.75
CA GLY A 747 -37.54 9.65 6.63
C GLY A 747 -38.95 10.16 6.84
N GLU A 748 -39.86 9.24 7.17
CA GLU A 748 -41.25 9.50 7.52
C GLU A 748 -41.44 9.40 9.03
N VAL A 749 -42.12 10.37 9.61
CA VAL A 749 -42.41 10.42 11.05
C VAL A 749 -43.54 9.44 11.37
N LEU A 750 -43.21 8.35 12.06
CA LEU A 750 -44.19 7.33 12.45
C LEU A 750 -44.96 7.69 13.71
N LYS A 751 -44.33 8.33 14.68
CA LYS A 751 -44.90 8.64 15.98
C LYS A 751 -44.13 9.79 16.65
N VAL A 752 -44.84 10.64 17.35
CA VAL A 752 -44.27 11.68 18.23
C VAL A 752 -44.77 11.44 19.66
N GLU A 753 -43.85 11.39 20.64
CA GLU A 753 -44.11 11.16 22.05
C GLU A 753 -43.50 12.26 22.91
N GLY A 754 -44.26 12.71 23.94
CA GLY A 754 -43.82 13.78 24.85
C GLY A 754 -44.11 15.18 24.30
N GLU A 755 -43.98 16.18 25.18
CA GLU A 755 -44.21 17.59 24.86
C GLU A 755 -42.98 18.45 25.21
N GLY A 756 -42.78 19.54 24.50
CA GLY A 756 -41.72 20.51 24.78
C GLY A 756 -40.31 19.94 24.54
N ASP A 757 -39.37 20.26 25.42
CA ASP A 757 -37.97 19.93 25.32
C ASP A 757 -37.64 18.40 25.34
N ASN A 758 -38.58 17.59 25.79
CA ASN A 758 -38.44 16.13 25.89
C ASN A 758 -39.22 15.36 24.80
N ALA A 759 -39.75 16.08 23.81
CA ALA A 759 -40.46 15.45 22.68
C ALA A 759 -39.52 14.55 21.87
N LYS A 760 -39.96 13.32 21.60
CA LYS A 760 -39.26 12.31 20.84
C LYS A 760 -40.08 11.93 19.62
N ALA A 761 -39.43 11.87 18.46
CA ALA A 761 -40.05 11.34 17.25
C ALA A 761 -39.46 10.01 16.85
N THR A 762 -40.31 9.03 16.58
CA THR A 762 -39.89 7.79 15.91
C THR A 762 -40.08 7.99 14.41
N ILE A 763 -38.97 7.89 13.66
CA ILE A 763 -38.91 8.21 12.25
C ILE A 763 -38.38 6.99 11.51
N ARG A 764 -39.09 6.61 10.45
CA ARG A 764 -38.64 5.55 9.53
C ARG A 764 -37.84 6.17 8.40
N PHE A 765 -36.53 6.01 8.47
CA PHE A 765 -35.64 6.42 7.40
C PHE A 765 -35.53 5.36 6.30
N LYS A 766 -35.44 5.80 5.05
CA LYS A 766 -35.44 4.94 3.87
C LYS A 766 -34.33 3.85 3.91
N ASN A 767 -33.14 4.21 4.39
CA ASN A 767 -31.96 3.33 4.40
C ASN A 767 -31.46 2.97 5.80
N ALA A 768 -31.82 3.77 6.84
CA ALA A 768 -31.36 3.58 8.22
C ALA A 768 -32.38 2.92 9.15
N GLY A 769 -33.58 2.59 8.65
CA GLY A 769 -34.68 1.97 9.42
C GLY A 769 -35.29 2.92 10.46
N ASP A 770 -36.04 2.36 11.44
CA ASP A 770 -36.71 3.14 12.46
C ASP A 770 -35.74 3.68 13.50
N LYS A 771 -35.74 5.00 13.74
CA LYS A 771 -34.92 5.69 14.74
C LYS A 771 -35.78 6.55 15.63
N GLN A 772 -35.50 6.54 16.93
CA GLN A 772 -36.11 7.46 17.89
C GLN A 772 -35.18 8.64 18.13
N LEU A 773 -35.61 9.85 17.79
CA LEU A 773 -34.84 11.10 17.91
C LEU A 773 -35.45 12.04 18.94
N LEU A 774 -34.63 12.66 19.77
CA LEU A 774 -35.06 13.73 20.66
C LEU A 774 -35.12 15.03 19.84
N LEU A 775 -36.29 15.62 19.65
CA LEU A 775 -36.49 16.72 18.70
C LEU A 775 -35.69 17.98 19.04
N ARG A 776 -35.39 18.21 20.29
CA ARG A 776 -34.53 19.31 20.76
C ARG A 776 -33.11 19.30 20.16
N PHE A 777 -32.57 18.10 19.90
CA PHE A 777 -31.20 17.95 19.42
C PHE A 777 -31.12 17.45 17.98
N ALA A 778 -32.24 17.06 17.39
CA ALA A 778 -32.30 16.54 16.06
C ALA A 778 -32.27 17.68 15.03
N ARG A 779 -31.30 17.68 14.13
CA ARG A 779 -31.17 18.62 13.02
C ARG A 779 -31.82 18.04 11.80
N PHE A 780 -33.01 18.54 11.46
CA PHE A 780 -33.77 18.09 10.31
C PHE A 780 -34.58 19.23 9.68
N LYS A 781 -34.96 19.06 8.43
CA LYS A 781 -35.83 19.93 7.68
C LYS A 781 -37.12 19.18 7.36
N VAL A 782 -38.28 19.77 7.67
CA VAL A 782 -39.58 19.21 7.29
C VAL A 782 -39.80 19.53 5.82
N LEU A 783 -40.16 18.53 5.03
CA LEU A 783 -40.32 18.64 3.57
C LEU A 783 -41.80 18.76 3.17
N SER A 784 -42.73 18.13 3.94
CA SER A 784 -44.19 18.22 3.72
C SER A 784 -44.92 17.76 4.98
#